data_bea909b1fe062795a893894a8c2f2446
#
_entry.id   bea909b1fe062795a893894a8c2f2446
#
_cell.length_a   1.000
_cell.length_b   1.000
_cell.length_c   1.000
_cell.angle_alpha   90.00
_cell.angle_beta   90.00
_cell.angle_gamma   90.00
#
_symmetry.space_group_name_H-M   'P 1'
#
loop_
_entity.id
_entity.type
_entity.pdbx_description
1 polymer ?
#
loop_
_entity_poly.entity_id
_entity_poly.type
_entity_poly.pdbx_seq_one_letter_code
_entity_poly.pdbx_strand_id
1 'polypeptide(L)'
;MKNCLIASVLISALGGISLPLMAKEIELPSINVVDRFEGGASSIPGAVDIVSPEKMEMIQPASLQDALKMVPGVNARDEEGYGAIPNIGIRGLSPNRSTKVLILEDGAPIQPSLFLSNASYYSPPVERISSIEVLKGATGLRYGPNTIGGVINYQSKTPLKDGIVKGKIGSHGYQLLELEAGTSSEKNGMGGGINVITSEANGFRNNGYRMNDILVKGGVAIGQSQWLGLKLTHYQNEINTSYVGLRPDEFIHTPTKNPAPDDQFLSNRTSFDINHELEINTKTKLKTLLYWSQLERNFWRRDVATKTRQGTSFVECGGEAYCVTGRNRNFDMLGLDSRLFTHYQALGIQNETEVGIRLHSETMSNKTERSNAGPRARTGITTGNENNDAKAIALYLQNRFLFTDQFAVTPGVRVESYRQIRKNEMNGIKGEANNTEIVPGIGATWQFLPEIQFYSSVYKGFAPAMISAAISGDGIDQKLDAERSMNIEFGLRGKAQQWTYEAAAFRMDFSNQIVNQALSGGISKTNGGQSLHQGAEGALGYAITSAWSVLANATYIPVAEFKGGALGPVGNRVPYTPKLTTNAGVNYSKNGFKSFLNAYYVSSQYADSANTEVESNDGTKGLIPSFITLNWSVVYSPQKDLKLFGVIRNLTDKKYISGLSPDGIFPGAERNFELGLAYQFY
;
A
#
# COMPACT_ATOMS: atom_id res chain seq x y z
N MET A 1 -34.19 5.20 3.82
CA MET A 1 -34.83 6.48 3.42
C MET A 1 -34.28 7.75 4.10
N LYS A 2 -33.21 7.69 4.91
CA LYS A 2 -32.61 8.92 5.53
C LYS A 2 -31.36 9.44 4.81
N ASN A 3 -30.82 8.74 3.81
CA ASN A 3 -29.56 9.10 3.15
C ASN A 3 -29.73 9.78 1.76
N CYS A 4 -30.96 10.00 1.28
CA CYS A 4 -31.20 10.76 0.06
C CYS A 4 -31.17 12.30 0.24
N LEU A 5 -31.21 12.81 1.48
CA LEU A 5 -31.28 14.25 1.73
C LEU A 5 -29.93 14.96 1.61
N ILE A 6 -28.81 14.27 1.79
CA ILE A 6 -27.46 14.88 1.72
C ILE A 6 -27.06 15.14 0.26
N ALA A 7 -27.44 14.27 -0.66
CA ALA A 7 -27.19 14.47 -2.09
C ALA A 7 -27.99 15.65 -2.68
N SER A 8 -29.19 15.89 -2.16
CA SER A 8 -30.07 16.99 -2.63
C SER A 8 -29.61 18.38 -2.18
N VAL A 9 -28.90 18.49 -1.06
CA VAL A 9 -28.39 19.77 -0.53
C VAL A 9 -27.11 20.20 -1.26
N LEU A 10 -26.26 19.27 -1.71
CA LEU A 10 -25.03 19.58 -2.45
C LEU A 10 -25.30 20.03 -3.90
N ILE A 11 -26.32 19.51 -4.55
CA ILE A 11 -26.70 19.91 -5.92
C ILE A 11 -27.26 21.33 -5.96
N SER A 12 -27.90 21.80 -4.89
CA SER A 12 -28.44 23.18 -4.81
C SER A 12 -27.38 24.23 -4.54
N ALA A 13 -26.21 23.87 -4.01
CA ALA A 13 -25.11 24.81 -3.74
C ALA A 13 -24.21 25.08 -4.97
N LEU A 14 -24.22 24.22 -5.98
CA LEU A 14 -23.40 24.32 -7.19
C LEU A 14 -24.07 25.16 -8.32
N GLY A 15 -25.32 25.52 -8.17
CA GLY A 15 -26.13 26.24 -9.21
C GLY A 15 -25.88 27.75 -9.38
N GLY A 16 -24.88 28.33 -8.71
CA GLY A 16 -24.73 29.79 -8.65
C GLY A 16 -23.37 30.37 -9.04
N ILE A 17 -22.40 29.60 -9.52
CA ILE A 17 -21.06 30.09 -9.84
C ILE A 17 -20.86 30.09 -11.37
N SER A 18 -21.22 31.18 -12.03
CA SER A 18 -20.77 31.47 -13.41
C SER A 18 -19.32 31.97 -13.33
N LEU A 19 -18.35 31.13 -13.71
CA LEU A 19 -16.94 31.50 -13.79
C LEU A 19 -16.58 31.95 -15.22
N PRO A 20 -15.78 33.00 -15.38
CA PRO A 20 -15.34 33.45 -16.71
C PRO A 20 -14.31 32.46 -17.30
N LEU A 21 -14.48 32.20 -18.58
CA LEU A 21 -13.62 31.37 -19.41
C LEU A 21 -12.22 31.95 -19.59
N MET A 22 -11.24 31.04 -19.75
CA MET A 22 -9.86 31.17 -20.17
C MET A 22 -8.85 31.48 -19.07
N ALA A 23 -8.36 30.38 -18.45
CA ALA A 23 -7.06 30.36 -17.78
C ALA A 23 -6.26 29.16 -18.31
N LYS A 24 -4.99 29.36 -18.55
CA LYS A 24 -4.00 28.34 -18.87
C LYS A 24 -3.86 27.42 -17.65
N GLU A 25 -3.61 26.16 -17.86
CA GLU A 25 -3.64 25.12 -16.83
C GLU A 25 -2.51 25.34 -15.82
N ILE A 26 -2.85 25.62 -14.56
CA ILE A 26 -1.89 25.61 -13.46
C ILE A 26 -1.83 24.17 -12.95
N GLU A 27 -0.72 23.49 -13.19
CA GLU A 27 -0.41 22.25 -12.50
C GLU A 27 -0.01 22.58 -11.07
N LEU A 28 -0.83 22.16 -10.09
CA LEU A 28 -0.39 22.16 -8.69
C LEU A 28 0.78 21.19 -8.56
N PRO A 29 1.92 21.59 -7.95
CA PRO A 29 3.02 20.68 -7.73
C PRO A 29 2.53 19.42 -7.02
N SER A 30 2.57 18.29 -7.72
CA SER A 30 2.31 16.99 -7.11
C SER A 30 3.53 16.57 -6.29
N ILE A 31 3.33 15.91 -5.15
CA ILE A 31 4.43 15.34 -4.39
C ILE A 31 4.78 14.00 -5.03
N ASN A 32 5.39 14.05 -6.19
CA ASN A 32 5.96 12.91 -6.84
C ASN A 32 7.25 12.51 -6.12
N VAL A 33 7.34 11.26 -5.74
CA VAL A 33 8.54 10.71 -5.12
C VAL A 33 9.63 10.58 -6.17
N VAL A 34 9.27 10.28 -7.40
CA VAL A 34 10.17 10.12 -8.55
C VAL A 34 10.62 11.47 -9.12
N ASP A 35 9.74 12.46 -9.26
CA ASP A 35 10.07 13.78 -9.84
C ASP A 35 10.91 14.69 -8.91
N ARG A 36 11.23 14.21 -7.71
CA ARG A 36 12.14 14.93 -6.80
C ARG A 36 13.58 14.91 -7.26
N PHE A 37 13.91 14.06 -8.24
CA PHE A 37 15.20 14.03 -8.90
C PHE A 37 15.13 14.79 -10.22
N GLU A 38 16.07 15.68 -10.47
CA GLU A 38 16.31 16.14 -11.84
C GLU A 38 16.70 14.93 -12.68
N GLY A 39 15.95 14.67 -13.76
CA GLY A 39 16.11 13.46 -14.57
C GLY A 39 15.13 12.34 -14.25
N GLY A 40 14.20 12.52 -13.29
CA GLY A 40 13.15 11.55 -12.99
C GLY A 40 13.67 10.17 -12.63
N ALA A 41 13.00 9.11 -13.10
CA ALA A 41 13.36 7.72 -12.82
C ALA A 41 14.81 7.35 -13.25
N SER A 42 15.36 8.00 -14.28
CA SER A 42 16.73 7.71 -14.76
C SER A 42 17.83 8.13 -13.78
N SER A 43 17.57 9.06 -12.87
CA SER A 43 18.54 9.45 -11.84
C SER A 43 18.56 8.53 -10.62
N ILE A 44 17.60 7.62 -10.52
CA ILE A 44 17.42 6.73 -9.36
C ILE A 44 18.26 5.46 -9.53
N PRO A 45 19.19 5.14 -8.59
CA PRO A 45 19.98 3.93 -8.65
C PRO A 45 19.23 2.73 -8.04
N GLY A 46 18.11 2.34 -8.65
CA GLY A 46 17.26 1.25 -8.21
C GLY A 46 16.06 1.06 -9.14
N ALA A 47 15.36 -0.04 -9.03
CA ALA A 47 14.15 -0.30 -9.80
C ALA A 47 13.03 0.66 -9.37
N VAL A 48 12.38 1.27 -10.37
CA VAL A 48 11.27 2.22 -10.19
C VAL A 48 10.19 1.92 -11.18
N ASP A 49 9.00 1.63 -10.67
CA ASP A 49 7.83 1.39 -11.49
C ASP A 49 6.78 2.47 -11.26
N ILE A 50 6.12 2.87 -12.34
CA ILE A 50 5.01 3.82 -12.30
C ILE A 50 3.79 3.19 -12.96
N VAL A 51 2.69 3.07 -12.20
CA VAL A 51 1.37 2.84 -12.78
C VAL A 51 0.78 4.20 -13.07
N SER A 52 0.97 4.66 -14.30
CA SER A 52 0.54 6.00 -14.74
C SER A 52 -1.00 6.12 -14.82
N PRO A 53 -1.55 7.36 -14.92
CA PRO A 53 -2.99 7.58 -15.12
C PRO A 53 -3.54 6.81 -16.34
N GLU A 54 -2.78 6.75 -17.43
CA GLU A 54 -3.17 6.01 -18.65
C GLU A 54 -3.23 4.50 -18.40
N LYS A 55 -2.29 3.95 -17.62
CA LYS A 55 -2.33 2.55 -17.19
C LYS A 55 -3.51 2.29 -16.26
N MET A 56 -3.78 3.19 -15.28
CA MET A 56 -4.95 3.10 -14.41
C MET A 56 -6.25 3.11 -15.21
N GLU A 57 -6.39 4.01 -16.18
CA GLU A 57 -7.54 4.05 -17.08
C GLU A 57 -7.65 2.78 -17.93
N MET A 58 -6.54 2.27 -18.43
CA MET A 58 -6.49 1.06 -19.27
C MET A 58 -6.96 -0.19 -18.53
N ILE A 59 -6.46 -0.41 -17.30
CA ILE A 59 -6.73 -1.64 -16.53
C ILE A 59 -8.04 -1.58 -15.75
N GLN A 60 -8.60 -0.39 -15.48
CA GLN A 60 -9.80 -0.19 -14.64
C GLN A 60 -9.75 -1.05 -13.37
N PRO A 61 -8.77 -0.84 -12.47
CA PRO A 61 -8.55 -1.73 -11.33
C PRO A 61 -9.69 -1.63 -10.31
N ALA A 62 -10.00 -2.76 -9.66
CA ALA A 62 -11.01 -2.79 -8.59
C ALA A 62 -10.48 -2.16 -7.28
N SER A 63 -9.18 -2.21 -7.09
CA SER A 63 -8.48 -1.70 -5.90
C SER A 63 -7.04 -1.33 -6.23
N LEU A 64 -6.35 -0.66 -5.30
CA LEU A 64 -4.93 -0.35 -5.47
C LEU A 64 -4.05 -1.62 -5.47
N GLN A 65 -4.45 -2.67 -4.75
CA GLN A 65 -3.79 -3.97 -4.82
C GLN A 65 -3.92 -4.61 -6.21
N ASP A 66 -5.07 -4.41 -6.86
CA ASP A 66 -5.27 -4.90 -8.22
C ASP A 66 -4.38 -4.15 -9.24
N ALA A 67 -4.26 -2.83 -9.10
CA ALA A 67 -3.34 -2.02 -9.88
C ALA A 67 -1.88 -2.43 -9.71
N LEU A 68 -1.47 -2.79 -8.49
CA LEU A 68 -0.11 -3.21 -8.16
C LEU A 68 0.30 -4.55 -8.79
N LYS A 69 -0.62 -5.38 -9.28
CA LYS A 69 -0.31 -6.58 -10.08
C LYS A 69 0.39 -6.25 -11.40
N MET A 70 0.31 -4.99 -11.84
CA MET A 70 1.05 -4.49 -13.02
C MET A 70 2.52 -4.20 -12.75
N VAL A 71 2.96 -4.26 -11.48
CA VAL A 71 4.32 -3.92 -11.05
C VAL A 71 5.12 -5.19 -10.78
N PRO A 72 6.23 -5.44 -11.49
CA PRO A 72 7.10 -6.57 -11.19
C PRO A 72 7.64 -6.49 -9.77
N GLY A 73 7.89 -7.64 -9.15
CA GLY A 73 8.37 -7.72 -7.77
C GLY A 73 7.29 -7.59 -6.70
N VAL A 74 6.11 -7.09 -7.03
CA VAL A 74 5.01 -6.89 -6.07
C VAL A 74 4.10 -8.12 -6.03
N ASN A 75 3.85 -8.63 -4.83
CA ASN A 75 2.84 -9.63 -4.53
C ASN A 75 1.73 -8.98 -3.69
N ALA A 76 0.63 -8.63 -4.33
CA ALA A 76 -0.53 -8.04 -3.69
C ALA A 76 -1.65 -9.08 -3.58
N ARG A 77 -2.01 -9.44 -2.35
CA ARG A 77 -3.04 -10.44 -2.03
C ARG A 77 -4.32 -9.75 -1.57
N ASP A 78 -5.42 -10.07 -2.20
CA ASP A 78 -6.73 -9.67 -1.75
C ASP A 78 -7.25 -10.63 -0.66
N GLU A 79 -7.86 -10.10 0.38
CA GLU A 79 -8.40 -10.84 1.52
C GLU A 79 -9.93 -10.80 1.56
N GLU A 80 -10.50 -9.63 1.33
CA GLU A 80 -11.94 -9.40 1.45
C GLU A 80 -12.67 -9.21 0.11
N GLY A 81 -11.95 -9.05 -0.99
CA GLY A 81 -12.50 -8.86 -2.34
C GLY A 81 -12.56 -7.40 -2.82
N TYR A 82 -12.22 -6.43 -1.96
CA TYR A 82 -12.34 -4.98 -2.24
C TYR A 82 -11.04 -4.21 -2.07
N GLY A 83 -10.01 -4.86 -1.52
CA GLY A 83 -8.73 -4.25 -1.30
C GLY A 83 -8.68 -3.15 -0.23
N ALA A 84 -9.60 -3.14 0.71
CA ALA A 84 -9.62 -2.17 1.81
C ALA A 84 -8.52 -2.45 2.85
N ILE A 85 -8.13 -3.71 3.00
CA ILE A 85 -7.06 -4.14 3.90
C ILE A 85 -5.82 -4.52 3.07
N PRO A 86 -4.76 -3.68 3.05
CA PRO A 86 -3.59 -3.95 2.22
C PRO A 86 -2.79 -5.15 2.71
N ASN A 87 -2.54 -6.09 1.79
CA ASN A 87 -1.61 -7.20 1.97
C ASN A 87 -0.63 -7.19 0.79
N ILE A 88 0.48 -6.46 0.95
CA ILE A 88 1.46 -6.19 -0.10
C ILE A 88 2.84 -6.60 0.38
N GLY A 89 3.47 -7.52 -0.35
CA GLY A 89 4.86 -7.91 -0.21
C GLY A 89 5.65 -7.54 -1.46
N ILE A 90 6.94 -7.27 -1.31
CA ILE A 90 7.84 -6.97 -2.43
C ILE A 90 8.99 -7.97 -2.39
N ARG A 91 9.38 -8.52 -3.56
CA ARG A 91 10.55 -9.42 -3.73
C ARG A 91 10.54 -10.62 -2.79
N GLY A 92 9.38 -11.26 -2.64
CA GLY A 92 9.22 -12.46 -1.81
C GLY A 92 9.08 -12.20 -0.32
N LEU A 93 8.89 -10.97 0.12
CA LEU A 93 8.46 -10.67 1.46
C LEU A 93 7.00 -11.08 1.66
N SER A 94 6.68 -11.56 2.86
CA SER A 94 5.29 -11.87 3.20
C SER A 94 4.40 -10.65 2.99
N PRO A 95 3.30 -10.77 2.24
CA PRO A 95 2.40 -9.65 2.00
C PRO A 95 1.57 -9.28 3.23
N ASN A 96 1.56 -10.10 4.27
CA ASN A 96 0.64 -9.99 5.40
C ASN A 96 0.68 -8.61 6.06
N ARG A 97 -0.42 -7.84 5.95
CA ARG A 97 -0.59 -6.48 6.47
C ARG A 97 0.51 -5.49 6.03
N SER A 98 1.23 -5.76 4.96
CA SER A 98 2.25 -4.87 4.37
C SER A 98 3.33 -4.39 5.36
N THR A 99 3.69 -5.21 6.36
CA THR A 99 4.52 -4.79 7.50
C THR A 99 5.97 -4.43 7.15
N LYS A 100 6.43 -4.79 5.94
CA LYS A 100 7.82 -4.53 5.47
C LYS A 100 7.89 -3.65 4.22
N VAL A 101 6.80 -2.95 3.93
CA VAL A 101 6.66 -1.99 2.82
C VAL A 101 6.10 -0.71 3.38
N LEU A 102 6.76 0.41 3.13
CA LEU A 102 6.24 1.72 3.50
C LEU A 102 5.23 2.19 2.45
N ILE A 103 4.03 2.54 2.89
CA ILE A 103 2.97 3.04 2.01
C ILE A 103 2.71 4.51 2.31
N LEU A 104 2.77 5.33 1.27
CA LEU A 104 2.58 6.77 1.32
C LEU A 104 1.39 7.18 0.45
N GLU A 105 0.81 8.33 0.74
CA GLU A 105 -0.06 9.08 -0.15
C GLU A 105 0.45 10.52 -0.23
N ASP A 106 0.81 10.97 -1.43
CA ASP A 106 1.45 12.26 -1.66
C ASP A 106 2.66 12.50 -0.74
N GLY A 107 3.44 11.45 -0.45
CA GLY A 107 4.63 11.48 0.40
C GLY A 107 4.37 11.39 1.90
N ALA A 108 3.13 11.49 2.38
CA ALA A 108 2.75 11.29 3.78
C ALA A 108 2.48 9.80 4.08
N PRO A 109 2.92 9.25 5.22
CA PRO A 109 2.60 7.87 5.59
C PRO A 109 1.10 7.66 5.79
N ILE A 110 0.56 6.57 5.24
CA ILE A 110 -0.85 6.20 5.42
C ILE A 110 -1.06 4.95 6.27
N GLN A 111 0.01 4.24 6.60
CA GLN A 111 -0.05 3.18 7.59
C GLN A 111 -0.48 3.75 8.95
N PRO A 112 -1.25 3.03 9.77
CA PRO A 112 -1.77 3.55 11.02
C PRO A 112 -0.67 4.02 11.98
N SER A 113 0.48 3.36 11.94
CA SER A 113 1.63 3.63 12.79
C SER A 113 2.89 3.08 12.12
N LEU A 114 4.02 3.75 12.32
CA LEU A 114 5.33 3.33 11.81
C LEU A 114 6.16 2.58 12.86
N PHE A 115 5.97 2.87 14.14
CA PHE A 115 6.78 2.37 15.25
C PHE A 115 5.99 1.52 16.24
N LEU A 116 4.69 1.77 16.45
CA LEU A 116 3.87 1.03 17.41
C LEU A 116 3.25 -0.23 16.81
N SER A 117 2.69 -0.12 15.59
CA SER A 117 2.03 -1.22 14.90
C SER A 117 2.06 -0.96 13.38
N ASN A 118 3.04 -1.53 12.71
CA ASN A 118 3.28 -1.33 11.28
C ASN A 118 2.32 -2.12 10.35
N ALA A 119 1.27 -2.72 10.91
CA ALA A 119 0.25 -3.43 10.13
C ALA A 119 -0.72 -2.47 9.45
N SER A 120 -0.87 -2.57 8.14
CA SER A 120 -1.77 -1.73 7.35
C SER A 120 -3.23 -2.17 7.47
N TYR A 121 -4.12 -1.21 7.76
CA TYR A 121 -5.58 -1.40 7.90
C TYR A 121 -6.39 -0.37 7.13
N TYR A 122 -5.76 0.37 6.25
CA TYR A 122 -6.37 1.40 5.43
C TYR A 122 -5.74 1.40 4.05
N SER A 123 -6.59 1.53 3.03
CA SER A 123 -6.23 1.79 1.65
C SER A 123 -7.16 2.88 1.12
N PRO A 124 -6.66 3.94 0.49
CA PRO A 124 -7.54 4.91 -0.16
C PRO A 124 -8.32 4.25 -1.30
N PRO A 125 -9.51 4.76 -1.66
CA PRO A 125 -10.25 4.26 -2.82
C PRO A 125 -9.45 4.52 -4.09
N VAL A 126 -9.50 3.58 -5.02
CA VAL A 126 -8.73 3.63 -6.26
C VAL A 126 -9.12 4.84 -7.13
N GLU A 127 -10.35 5.26 -7.06
CA GLU A 127 -10.88 6.42 -7.78
C GLU A 127 -10.24 7.74 -7.36
N ARG A 128 -9.77 7.84 -6.10
CA ARG A 128 -9.06 9.03 -5.59
C ARG A 128 -7.62 9.13 -6.11
N ILE A 129 -7.05 8.03 -6.57
CA ILE A 129 -5.64 7.94 -6.95
C ILE A 129 -5.46 8.12 -8.46
N SER A 130 -4.54 8.99 -8.84
CA SER A 130 -4.18 9.25 -10.23
C SER A 130 -3.09 8.31 -10.74
N SER A 131 -2.07 8.03 -9.91
CA SER A 131 -0.93 7.17 -10.25
C SER A 131 -0.33 6.50 -9.03
N ILE A 132 0.47 5.47 -9.25
CA ILE A 132 1.18 4.75 -8.19
C ILE A 132 2.66 4.69 -8.55
N GLU A 133 3.52 5.12 -7.63
CA GLU A 133 4.96 4.98 -7.73
C GLU A 133 5.43 3.86 -6.79
N VAL A 134 6.26 2.95 -7.29
CA VAL A 134 6.88 1.90 -6.50
C VAL A 134 8.39 2.01 -6.62
N LEU A 135 9.04 2.33 -5.49
CA LEU A 135 10.48 2.46 -5.41
C LEU A 135 11.06 1.26 -4.68
N LYS A 136 12.01 0.61 -5.31
CA LYS A 136 12.80 -0.48 -4.77
C LYS A 136 14.27 -0.04 -4.72
N GLY A 137 15.11 -0.75 -3.99
CA GLY A 137 16.53 -0.37 -3.93
C GLY A 137 16.86 0.73 -2.89
N ALA A 138 18.06 1.33 -3.02
CA ALA A 138 18.63 2.27 -2.05
C ALA A 138 17.80 3.55 -1.84
N THR A 139 16.91 3.88 -2.75
CA THR A 139 16.03 5.05 -2.64
C THR A 139 15.08 5.01 -1.46
N GLY A 140 14.79 3.81 -0.93
CA GLY A 140 14.01 3.64 0.29
C GLY A 140 14.61 4.32 1.53
N LEU A 141 15.92 4.58 1.56
CA LEU A 141 16.61 5.26 2.66
C LEU A 141 16.02 6.62 3.01
N ARG A 142 15.51 7.34 2.02
CA ARG A 142 14.93 8.70 2.18
C ARG A 142 13.65 8.71 3.02
N TYR A 143 12.93 7.58 3.10
CA TYR A 143 11.54 7.56 3.59
C TYR A 143 11.36 6.99 4.98
N GLY A 144 12.34 6.25 5.51
CA GLY A 144 12.35 5.82 6.91
C GLY A 144 11.97 4.37 7.16
N PRO A 145 11.32 4.04 8.28
CA PRO A 145 11.15 2.65 8.67
C PRO A 145 10.21 1.89 7.73
N ASN A 146 10.26 0.56 7.84
CA ASN A 146 9.45 -0.37 7.04
C ASN A 146 9.78 -0.39 5.54
N THR A 147 10.97 0.10 5.15
CA THR A 147 11.40 0.20 3.76
C THR A 147 12.21 -1.00 3.26
N ILE A 148 12.19 -2.11 3.97
CA ILE A 148 12.93 -3.34 3.60
C ILE A 148 12.54 -3.81 2.20
N GLY A 149 11.24 -3.86 1.90
CA GLY A 149 10.73 -4.21 0.56
C GLY A 149 10.76 -3.05 -0.42
N GLY A 150 10.69 -1.84 0.06
CA GLY A 150 10.59 -0.63 -0.74
C GLY A 150 9.51 0.32 -0.25
N VAL A 151 9.17 1.28 -1.11
CA VAL A 151 8.19 2.34 -0.86
C VAL A 151 7.15 2.33 -1.96
N ILE A 152 5.89 2.41 -1.58
CA ILE A 152 4.77 2.65 -2.50
C ILE A 152 4.21 4.03 -2.20
N ASN A 153 4.13 4.89 -3.19
CA ASN A 153 3.52 6.21 -3.05
C ASN A 153 2.29 6.30 -3.97
N TYR A 154 1.13 6.46 -3.38
CA TYR A 154 -0.11 6.76 -4.08
C TYR A 154 -0.20 8.26 -4.31
N GLN A 155 -0.37 8.66 -5.56
CA GLN A 155 -0.59 10.06 -5.89
C GLN A 155 -2.07 10.34 -6.01
N SER A 156 -2.60 11.17 -5.13
CA SER A 156 -4.01 11.54 -5.16
C SER A 156 -4.28 12.49 -6.33
N LYS A 157 -5.49 12.42 -6.89
CA LYS A 157 -5.98 13.35 -7.88
C LYS A 157 -5.85 14.79 -7.40
N THR A 158 -5.70 15.70 -8.33
CA THR A 158 -5.75 17.13 -8.09
C THR A 158 -6.87 17.74 -8.95
N PRO A 159 -8.08 17.86 -8.42
CA PRO A 159 -9.21 18.42 -9.17
C PRO A 159 -8.98 19.91 -9.33
N LEU A 160 -8.50 20.33 -10.49
CA LEU A 160 -8.11 21.72 -10.76
C LEU A 160 -9.04 22.47 -11.70
N LYS A 161 -9.80 21.76 -12.52
CA LYS A 161 -10.58 22.33 -13.60
C LYS A 161 -11.70 21.36 -13.94
N ASP A 162 -12.82 21.92 -14.35
CA ASP A 162 -14.01 21.17 -14.79
C ASP A 162 -14.60 20.27 -13.69
N GLY A 163 -15.82 19.85 -13.89
CA GLY A 163 -16.48 18.86 -13.02
C GLY A 163 -16.54 17.51 -13.69
N ILE A 164 -16.50 16.44 -12.91
CA ILE A 164 -16.71 15.06 -13.36
C ILE A 164 -17.78 14.42 -12.51
N VAL A 165 -18.74 13.78 -13.16
CA VAL A 165 -19.66 12.83 -12.54
C VAL A 165 -19.39 11.46 -13.11
N LYS A 166 -19.06 10.49 -12.26
CA LYS A 166 -18.81 9.10 -12.66
C LYS A 166 -19.70 8.17 -11.85
N GLY A 167 -20.39 7.29 -12.55
CA GLY A 167 -21.18 6.21 -11.95
C GLY A 167 -20.75 4.86 -12.44
N LYS A 168 -20.74 3.85 -11.55
CA LYS A 168 -20.50 2.44 -11.89
C LYS A 168 -21.53 1.55 -11.21
N ILE A 169 -21.89 0.47 -11.86
CA ILE A 169 -22.68 -0.64 -11.33
C ILE A 169 -22.00 -1.95 -11.69
N GLY A 170 -22.24 -3.00 -10.91
CA GLY A 170 -21.59 -4.29 -11.20
C GLY A 170 -22.18 -5.47 -10.46
N SER A 171 -21.48 -6.59 -10.56
CA SER A 171 -21.81 -7.84 -9.87
C SER A 171 -21.93 -7.65 -8.37
N HIS A 172 -22.70 -8.51 -7.72
CA HIS A 172 -22.89 -8.54 -6.26
C HIS A 172 -23.40 -7.22 -5.68
N GLY A 173 -24.24 -6.49 -6.42
CA GLY A 173 -24.81 -5.22 -5.99
C GLY A 173 -23.81 -4.08 -5.89
N TYR A 174 -22.69 -4.16 -6.60
CA TYR A 174 -21.70 -3.09 -6.64
C TYR A 174 -22.30 -1.82 -7.25
N GLN A 175 -22.14 -0.70 -6.55
CA GLN A 175 -22.51 0.63 -6.97
C GLN A 175 -21.41 1.63 -6.54
N LEU A 176 -21.14 2.60 -7.40
CA LEU A 176 -20.21 3.69 -7.11
C LEU A 176 -20.72 4.98 -7.74
N LEU A 177 -20.61 6.06 -6.98
CA LEU A 177 -20.75 7.43 -7.46
C LEU A 177 -19.51 8.23 -7.06
N GLU A 178 -18.90 8.90 -8.04
CA GLU A 178 -17.80 9.84 -7.86
C GLU A 178 -18.19 11.20 -8.42
N LEU A 179 -17.98 12.24 -7.62
CA LEU A 179 -18.14 13.63 -8.00
C LEU A 179 -16.80 14.33 -7.81
N GLU A 180 -16.35 15.02 -8.85
CA GLU A 180 -15.13 15.81 -8.83
C GLU A 180 -15.42 17.21 -9.36
N ALA A 181 -14.92 18.23 -8.68
CA ALA A 181 -15.02 19.62 -9.14
C ALA A 181 -13.81 20.42 -8.65
N GLY A 182 -13.31 21.31 -9.49
CA GLY A 182 -12.18 22.15 -9.15
C GLY A 182 -12.15 23.45 -9.93
N THR A 183 -11.21 24.29 -9.54
CA THR A 183 -10.95 25.56 -10.21
C THR A 183 -9.48 25.94 -10.08
N SER A 184 -8.99 26.68 -11.04
CA SER A 184 -7.65 27.27 -11.00
C SER A 184 -7.65 28.68 -11.58
N SER A 185 -6.77 29.51 -11.05
CA SER A 185 -6.61 30.92 -11.51
C SER A 185 -5.13 31.23 -11.64
N GLU A 186 -4.65 31.38 -12.87
CA GLU A 186 -3.27 31.83 -13.15
C GLU A 186 -2.99 33.20 -12.60
N LYS A 187 -3.93 34.11 -12.73
CA LYS A 187 -3.76 35.50 -12.27
C LYS A 187 -3.43 35.56 -10.77
N ASN A 188 -4.02 34.67 -9.99
CA ASN A 188 -3.86 34.65 -8.54
C ASN A 188 -2.88 33.56 -8.11
N GLY A 189 -2.35 32.77 -9.03
CA GLY A 189 -1.43 31.63 -8.72
C GLY A 189 -2.05 30.60 -7.77
N MET A 190 -3.36 30.37 -7.84
CA MET A 190 -4.06 29.48 -6.92
C MET A 190 -4.97 28.49 -7.65
N GLY A 191 -5.17 27.34 -7.05
CA GLY A 191 -6.11 26.35 -7.54
C GLY A 191 -6.49 25.35 -6.47
N GLY A 192 -7.56 24.61 -6.72
CA GLY A 192 -8.00 23.57 -5.81
C GLY A 192 -9.35 22.98 -6.20
N GLY A 193 -9.74 21.93 -5.50
CA GLY A 193 -11.00 21.28 -5.74
C GLY A 193 -11.32 20.19 -4.75
N ILE A 194 -12.40 19.50 -5.01
CA ILE A 194 -12.98 18.46 -4.18
C ILE A 194 -13.25 17.21 -5.03
N ASN A 195 -13.00 16.03 -4.44
CA ASN A 195 -13.43 14.75 -4.96
C ASN A 195 -14.23 14.03 -3.87
N VAL A 196 -15.41 13.54 -4.20
CA VAL A 196 -16.30 12.84 -3.28
C VAL A 196 -16.66 11.49 -3.90
N ILE A 197 -16.48 10.42 -3.16
CA ILE A 197 -16.74 9.06 -3.61
C ILE A 197 -17.67 8.38 -2.59
N THR A 198 -18.71 7.72 -3.08
CA THR A 198 -19.49 6.76 -2.31
C THR A 198 -19.57 5.46 -3.08
N SER A 199 -19.40 4.34 -2.38
CA SER A 199 -19.43 3.02 -3.00
C SER A 199 -19.97 1.98 -2.01
N GLU A 200 -20.72 1.01 -2.52
CA GLU A 200 -21.17 -0.13 -1.76
C GLU A 200 -21.27 -1.40 -2.61
N ALA A 201 -21.21 -2.53 -1.97
CA ALA A 201 -21.49 -3.83 -2.57
C ALA A 201 -21.97 -4.84 -1.52
N ASN A 202 -22.72 -5.86 -1.94
CA ASN A 202 -23.11 -6.98 -1.07
C ASN A 202 -21.98 -8.02 -0.90
N GLY A 203 -21.02 -8.04 -1.85
CA GLY A 203 -19.92 -8.98 -1.88
C GLY A 203 -20.27 -10.39 -2.33
N PHE A 204 -19.31 -11.04 -3.00
CA PHE A 204 -19.52 -12.39 -3.55
C PHE A 204 -19.69 -13.49 -2.47
N ARG A 205 -19.31 -13.18 -1.22
CA ARG A 205 -19.47 -14.05 -0.04
C ARG A 205 -20.44 -13.47 0.99
N ASN A 206 -21.34 -12.57 0.63
CA ASN A 206 -22.11 -11.80 1.58
C ASN A 206 -21.21 -11.08 2.62
N ASN A 207 -20.06 -10.63 2.17
CA ASN A 207 -19.09 -9.87 2.93
C ASN A 207 -19.13 -8.40 2.48
N GLY A 208 -20.32 -7.83 2.38
CA GLY A 208 -20.55 -6.51 1.83
C GLY A 208 -19.79 -5.39 2.52
N TYR A 209 -19.71 -4.26 1.84
CA TYR A 209 -19.09 -3.05 2.37
C TYR A 209 -19.90 -1.81 1.98
N ARG A 210 -19.68 -0.73 2.74
CA ARG A 210 -20.11 0.62 2.40
C ARG A 210 -18.97 1.59 2.71
N MET A 211 -18.60 2.41 1.73
CA MET A 211 -17.49 3.33 1.81
C MET A 211 -17.92 4.72 1.37
N ASN A 212 -17.45 5.75 2.10
CA ASN A 212 -17.51 7.15 1.72
C ASN A 212 -16.11 7.76 1.84
N ASP A 213 -15.75 8.62 0.88
CA ASP A 213 -14.46 9.29 0.85
C ASP A 213 -14.62 10.73 0.35
N ILE A 214 -13.89 11.63 0.97
CA ILE A 214 -13.81 13.03 0.58
C ILE A 214 -12.34 13.44 0.54
N LEU A 215 -11.92 14.01 -0.58
CA LEU A 215 -10.64 14.67 -0.76
C LEU A 215 -10.88 16.13 -1.09
N VAL A 216 -10.26 17.03 -0.35
CA VAL A 216 -10.13 18.45 -0.68
C VAL A 216 -8.65 18.75 -0.85
N LYS A 217 -8.28 19.34 -1.97
CA LYS A 217 -6.89 19.67 -2.28
C LYS A 217 -6.81 21.04 -2.93
N GLY A 218 -5.81 21.83 -2.54
CA GLY A 218 -5.61 23.15 -3.13
C GLY A 218 -4.24 23.71 -2.80
N GLY A 219 -3.92 24.83 -3.44
CA GLY A 219 -2.65 25.49 -3.17
C GLY A 219 -2.57 26.87 -3.79
N VAL A 220 -1.53 27.59 -3.39
CA VAL A 220 -1.29 28.97 -3.78
C VAL A 220 0.21 29.23 -3.94
N ALA A 221 0.56 29.93 -5.02
CA ALA A 221 1.88 30.52 -5.21
C ALA A 221 2.03 31.76 -4.33
N ILE A 222 3.10 31.84 -3.55
CA ILE A 222 3.45 32.98 -2.71
C ILE A 222 4.65 33.69 -3.33
N GLY A 223 4.41 34.77 -4.04
CA GLY A 223 5.43 35.41 -4.86
C GLY A 223 5.82 34.52 -6.06
N GLN A 224 7.12 34.56 -6.44
CA GLN A 224 7.64 33.79 -7.58
C GLN A 224 8.43 32.55 -7.16
N SER A 225 8.73 32.39 -5.86
CA SER A 225 9.67 31.38 -5.36
C SER A 225 9.05 30.40 -4.36
N GLN A 226 7.78 30.56 -4.00
CA GLN A 226 7.16 29.69 -3.00
C GLN A 226 5.83 29.13 -3.47
N TRP A 227 5.55 27.93 -3.05
CA TRP A 227 4.27 27.24 -3.21
C TRP A 227 3.80 26.68 -1.88
N LEU A 228 2.54 26.91 -1.54
CA LEU A 228 1.88 26.32 -0.38
C LEU A 228 0.69 25.50 -0.83
N GLY A 229 0.73 24.19 -0.57
CA GLY A 229 -0.34 23.25 -0.84
C GLY A 229 -0.99 22.72 0.43
N LEU A 230 -2.29 22.47 0.38
CA LEU A 230 -3.11 21.90 1.45
C LEU A 230 -3.86 20.69 0.94
N LYS A 231 -3.96 19.64 1.75
CA LYS A 231 -4.79 18.46 1.49
C LYS A 231 -5.54 18.06 2.75
N LEU A 232 -6.84 17.81 2.62
CA LEU A 232 -7.71 17.24 3.65
C LEU A 232 -8.39 16.02 3.08
N THR A 233 -8.41 14.92 3.81
CA THR A 233 -9.17 13.72 3.46
C THR A 233 -10.02 13.23 4.62
N HIS A 234 -11.18 12.68 4.31
CA HIS A 234 -12.00 11.94 5.26
C HIS A 234 -12.53 10.69 4.59
N TYR A 235 -12.24 9.55 5.19
CA TYR A 235 -12.60 8.22 4.71
C TYR A 235 -13.37 7.47 5.78
N GLN A 236 -14.46 6.84 5.41
CA GLN A 236 -15.23 5.95 6.25
C GLN A 236 -15.54 4.66 5.50
N ASN A 237 -15.28 3.52 6.12
CA ASN A 237 -15.58 2.22 5.52
C ASN A 237 -16.04 1.24 6.59
N GLU A 238 -17.11 0.52 6.27
CA GLU A 238 -17.65 -0.57 7.05
C GLU A 238 -17.74 -1.83 6.19
N ILE A 239 -17.12 -2.93 6.64
CA ILE A 239 -17.04 -4.18 5.90
C ILE A 239 -17.46 -5.34 6.78
N ASN A 240 -18.29 -6.25 6.25
CA ASN A 240 -18.62 -7.53 6.86
C ASN A 240 -17.52 -8.56 6.54
N THR A 241 -16.33 -8.39 7.12
CA THR A 241 -15.20 -9.30 6.94
C THR A 241 -14.81 -10.00 8.23
N SER A 242 -14.27 -11.20 8.11
CA SER A 242 -13.86 -12.05 9.23
C SER A 242 -12.47 -12.63 9.01
N TYR A 243 -11.85 -13.06 10.10
CA TYR A 243 -10.68 -13.94 10.03
C TYR A 243 -11.04 -15.40 9.77
N VAL A 244 -12.32 -15.74 9.77
CA VAL A 244 -12.80 -17.10 9.53
C VAL A 244 -12.92 -17.36 8.04
N GLY A 245 -12.07 -18.22 7.53
CA GLY A 245 -12.14 -18.76 6.17
C GLY A 245 -13.04 -19.99 6.07
N LEU A 246 -13.10 -20.59 4.90
CA LEU A 246 -13.82 -21.82 4.64
C LEU A 246 -13.00 -23.04 5.04
N ARG A 247 -13.67 -24.18 5.29
CA ARG A 247 -13.06 -25.49 5.31
C ARG A 247 -12.90 -26.05 3.89
N PRO A 248 -12.08 -27.08 3.68
CA PRO A 248 -11.90 -27.68 2.38
C PRO A 248 -13.21 -28.12 1.70
N ASP A 249 -14.09 -28.78 2.43
CA ASP A 249 -15.41 -29.20 1.96
C ASP A 249 -16.32 -28.03 1.61
N GLU A 250 -16.30 -26.98 2.41
CA GLU A 250 -17.07 -25.74 2.15
C GLU A 250 -16.54 -25.01 0.91
N PHE A 251 -15.22 -24.97 0.70
CA PHE A 251 -14.63 -24.37 -0.49
C PHE A 251 -15.04 -25.09 -1.77
N ILE A 252 -15.17 -26.41 -1.73
CA ILE A 252 -15.60 -27.22 -2.87
C ILE A 252 -17.09 -26.99 -3.18
N HIS A 253 -17.97 -27.07 -2.17
CA HIS A 253 -19.42 -27.14 -2.35
C HIS A 253 -20.13 -25.79 -2.19
N THR A 254 -19.61 -24.89 -1.36
CA THR A 254 -20.22 -23.60 -1.03
C THR A 254 -19.18 -22.47 -0.94
N PRO A 255 -18.39 -22.21 -2.03
CA PRO A 255 -17.25 -21.29 -2.00
C PRO A 255 -17.64 -19.83 -1.68
N THR A 256 -18.89 -19.47 -1.87
CA THR A 256 -19.45 -18.14 -1.59
C THR A 256 -20.00 -17.99 -0.17
N LYS A 257 -19.91 -19.05 0.67
CA LYS A 257 -20.36 -18.99 2.06
C LYS A 257 -19.53 -17.98 2.87
N ASN A 258 -20.20 -17.16 3.69
CA ASN A 258 -19.58 -16.40 4.76
C ASN A 258 -19.80 -17.14 6.10
N PRO A 259 -18.74 -17.73 6.71
CA PRO A 259 -18.88 -18.46 7.97
C PRO A 259 -19.18 -17.57 9.17
N ALA A 260 -18.90 -16.27 9.09
CA ALA A 260 -19.09 -15.30 10.17
C ALA A 260 -19.69 -13.98 9.62
N PRO A 261 -20.96 -14.01 9.16
CA PRO A 261 -21.60 -12.88 8.46
C PRO A 261 -21.84 -11.65 9.36
N ASP A 262 -21.76 -11.83 10.68
CA ASP A 262 -21.97 -10.77 11.66
C ASP A 262 -20.65 -10.11 12.10
N ASP A 263 -19.50 -10.61 11.66
CA ASP A 263 -18.19 -9.98 11.91
C ASP A 263 -18.11 -8.66 11.13
N GLN A 264 -17.56 -7.62 11.78
CA GLN A 264 -17.57 -6.28 11.25
C GLN A 264 -16.22 -5.61 11.44
N PHE A 265 -15.71 -5.03 10.38
CA PHE A 265 -14.54 -4.17 10.38
C PHE A 265 -14.96 -2.75 10.00
N LEU A 266 -14.69 -1.80 10.89
CA LEU A 266 -14.92 -0.38 10.69
C LEU A 266 -13.57 0.34 10.62
N SER A 267 -13.43 1.23 9.65
CA SER A 267 -12.25 2.07 9.47
C SER A 267 -12.66 3.50 9.13
N ASN A 268 -12.34 4.45 10.01
CA ASN A 268 -12.54 5.88 9.79
C ASN A 268 -11.19 6.59 9.83
N ARG A 269 -10.84 7.33 8.78
CA ARG A 269 -9.60 8.07 8.72
C ARG A 269 -9.82 9.51 8.31
N THR A 270 -9.23 10.42 9.08
CA THR A 270 -9.12 11.84 8.69
C THR A 270 -7.64 12.18 8.58
N SER A 271 -7.25 12.93 7.56
CA SER A 271 -5.87 13.44 7.45
C SER A 271 -5.83 14.86 6.93
N PHE A 272 -4.76 15.55 7.32
CA PHE A 272 -4.47 16.90 6.89
C PHE A 272 -2.97 17.04 6.61
N ASP A 273 -2.63 17.52 5.41
CA ASP A 273 -1.25 17.71 4.98
C ASP A 273 -1.03 19.13 4.50
N ILE A 274 0.12 19.71 4.85
CA ILE A 274 0.60 21.00 4.33
C ILE A 274 1.92 20.74 3.60
N ASN A 275 1.99 21.16 2.35
CA ASN A 275 3.18 21.11 1.52
C ASN A 275 3.68 22.53 1.27
N HIS A 276 4.93 22.80 1.60
CA HIS A 276 5.59 24.03 1.28
C HIS A 276 6.83 23.76 0.44
N GLU A 277 6.92 24.42 -0.72
CA GLU A 277 8.10 24.42 -1.56
C GLU A 277 8.66 25.84 -1.63
N LEU A 278 9.96 25.98 -1.40
CA LEU A 278 10.68 27.25 -1.47
C LEU A 278 11.89 27.08 -2.40
N GLU A 279 11.90 27.83 -3.47
CA GLU A 279 13.09 28.00 -4.33
C GLU A 279 13.96 29.11 -3.74
N ILE A 280 15.00 28.72 -2.98
CA ILE A 280 15.95 29.66 -2.37
C ILE A 280 16.76 30.38 -3.45
N ASN A 281 17.13 29.62 -4.49
CA ASN A 281 17.76 30.11 -5.71
C ASN A 281 17.59 29.04 -6.80
N THR A 282 18.11 29.29 -8.01
CA THR A 282 18.02 28.38 -9.17
C THR A 282 18.64 26.99 -8.94
N LYS A 283 19.47 26.83 -7.92
CA LYS A 283 20.17 25.56 -7.61
C LYS A 283 19.74 24.94 -6.28
N THR A 284 18.96 25.65 -5.47
CA THR A 284 18.64 25.22 -4.12
C THR A 284 17.15 25.36 -3.83
N LYS A 285 16.53 24.24 -3.48
CA LYS A 285 15.10 24.15 -3.14
C LYS A 285 14.93 23.51 -1.77
N LEU A 286 13.98 24.05 -0.99
CA LEU A 286 13.53 23.46 0.27
C LEU A 286 12.10 22.96 0.08
N LYS A 287 11.85 21.69 0.42
CA LYS A 287 10.51 21.10 0.44
C LYS A 287 10.18 20.65 1.85
N THR A 288 9.05 21.08 2.37
CA THR A 288 8.59 20.74 3.72
C THR A 288 7.17 20.18 3.66
N LEU A 289 6.98 19.02 4.26
CA LEU A 289 5.69 18.35 4.43
C LEU A 289 5.39 18.28 5.92
N LEU A 290 4.31 18.93 6.35
CA LEU A 290 3.65 18.69 7.63
C LEU A 290 2.47 17.76 7.37
N TYR A 291 2.35 16.68 8.12
CA TYR A 291 1.24 15.73 7.99
C TYR A 291 0.67 15.36 9.35
N TRP A 292 -0.64 15.24 9.38
CA TRP A 292 -1.39 14.69 10.51
C TRP A 292 -2.44 13.72 10.02
N SER A 293 -2.65 12.64 10.77
CA SER A 293 -3.77 11.74 10.51
C SER A 293 -4.24 11.07 11.79
N GLN A 294 -5.55 10.83 11.84
CA GLN A 294 -6.23 10.01 12.83
C GLN A 294 -6.91 8.84 12.12
N LEU A 295 -6.72 7.63 12.63
CA LEU A 295 -7.41 6.43 12.17
C LEU A 295 -8.08 5.74 13.36
N GLU A 296 -9.40 5.62 13.30
CA GLU A 296 -10.17 4.72 14.14
C GLU A 296 -10.38 3.39 13.39
N ARG A 297 -10.05 2.29 14.04
CA ARG A 297 -10.19 0.96 13.49
C ARG A 297 -10.81 0.03 14.52
N ASN A 298 -12.07 -0.38 14.31
CA ASN A 298 -12.81 -1.27 15.17
C ASN A 298 -13.07 -2.58 14.46
N PHE A 299 -12.66 -3.70 15.06
CA PHE A 299 -12.86 -5.01 14.52
C PHE A 299 -13.60 -5.89 15.54
N TRP A 300 -14.88 -6.05 15.32
CA TRP A 300 -15.74 -6.92 16.10
C TRP A 300 -15.91 -8.24 15.36
N ARG A 301 -15.45 -9.32 15.97
CA ARG A 301 -15.41 -10.63 15.35
C ARG A 301 -15.54 -11.74 16.35
N ARG A 302 -15.99 -12.90 15.88
CA ARG A 302 -15.97 -14.12 16.69
C ARG A 302 -14.54 -14.44 17.12
N ASP A 303 -14.36 -14.85 18.37
CA ASP A 303 -13.06 -15.18 18.90
C ASP A 303 -12.66 -16.58 18.40
N VAL A 304 -11.70 -16.62 17.49
CA VAL A 304 -11.08 -17.86 16.97
C VAL A 304 -9.86 -18.27 17.78
N ALA A 305 -9.53 -17.57 18.87
CA ALA A 305 -8.33 -17.84 19.67
C ALA A 305 -8.35 -19.24 20.32
N THR A 306 -9.50 -19.86 20.41
CA THR A 306 -9.62 -21.24 20.91
C THR A 306 -9.46 -22.30 19.83
N LYS A 307 -9.34 -21.94 18.55
CA LYS A 307 -9.00 -22.77 17.36
C LYS A 307 -9.74 -24.10 17.20
N THR A 308 -10.80 -24.35 17.94
CA THR A 308 -11.55 -25.59 17.83
C THR A 308 -12.92 -25.31 17.23
N ARG A 309 -12.94 -25.31 15.91
CA ARG A 309 -14.17 -25.40 15.13
C ARG A 309 -14.61 -26.87 15.15
N GLN A 310 -15.54 -27.23 16.05
CA GLN A 310 -16.15 -28.58 16.06
C GLN A 310 -17.34 -28.60 15.10
N GLY A 311 -17.23 -29.40 14.04
CA GLY A 311 -18.25 -29.45 13.01
C GLY A 311 -18.43 -28.07 12.32
N THR A 312 -19.67 -27.58 12.25
CA THR A 312 -20.03 -26.23 11.77
C THR A 312 -20.16 -25.21 12.90
N SER A 313 -19.94 -25.63 14.14
CA SER A 313 -20.09 -24.81 15.35
C SER A 313 -18.73 -24.28 15.82
N PHE A 314 -18.70 -23.04 16.28
CA PHE A 314 -17.52 -22.49 16.96
C PHE A 314 -17.54 -22.93 18.41
N VAL A 315 -16.39 -23.36 18.97
CA VAL A 315 -16.26 -23.53 20.40
C VAL A 315 -16.14 -22.17 21.06
N GLU A 316 -16.94 -21.95 22.04
CA GLU A 316 -17.24 -20.67 22.64
C GLU A 316 -16.28 -20.29 23.76
N CYS A 317 -16.20 -19.01 24.10
CA CYS A 317 -15.45 -18.50 25.22
C CYS A 317 -16.00 -19.04 26.54
N GLY A 318 -15.32 -20.00 27.16
CA GLY A 318 -15.67 -20.48 28.50
C GLY A 318 -17.03 -21.22 28.61
N GLY A 319 -17.55 -21.80 27.51
CA GLY A 319 -18.83 -22.50 27.49
C GLY A 319 -20.06 -21.63 27.19
N GLU A 320 -19.83 -20.36 26.89
CA GLU A 320 -20.89 -19.41 26.51
C GLU A 320 -21.28 -19.58 25.03
N ALA A 321 -22.57 -19.45 24.70
CA ALA A 321 -23.14 -19.69 23.37
C ALA A 321 -22.59 -18.74 22.28
N TYR A 322 -22.05 -17.59 22.64
CA TYR A 322 -21.44 -16.63 21.74
C TYR A 322 -20.31 -15.89 22.43
N CYS A 323 -19.19 -15.77 21.75
CA CYS A 323 -18.10 -14.89 22.17
C CYS A 323 -17.66 -14.03 21.00
N VAL A 324 -17.90 -12.72 21.11
CA VAL A 324 -17.45 -11.72 20.16
C VAL A 324 -16.41 -10.85 20.83
N THR A 325 -15.27 -10.69 20.19
CA THR A 325 -14.18 -9.83 20.65
C THR A 325 -14.10 -8.58 19.78
N GLY A 326 -14.21 -7.41 20.41
CA GLY A 326 -13.87 -6.12 19.81
C GLY A 326 -12.40 -5.81 20.01
N ARG A 327 -11.70 -5.57 18.90
CA ARG A 327 -10.33 -5.07 18.87
C ARG A 327 -10.36 -3.64 18.36
N ASN A 328 -10.57 -2.70 19.28
CA ASN A 328 -10.82 -1.30 18.97
C ASN A 328 -9.53 -0.50 19.13
N ARG A 329 -9.08 0.14 18.07
CA ARG A 329 -7.82 0.89 18.05
C ARG A 329 -8.01 2.27 17.47
N ASN A 330 -7.46 3.26 18.16
CA ASN A 330 -7.32 4.62 17.64
C ASN A 330 -5.84 4.92 17.48
N PHE A 331 -5.50 5.48 16.35
CA PHE A 331 -4.15 5.91 16.01
C PHE A 331 -4.17 7.39 15.68
N ASP A 332 -3.22 8.14 16.26
CA ASP A 332 -2.94 9.52 15.89
C ASP A 332 -1.48 9.63 15.47
N MET A 333 -1.22 10.35 14.41
CA MET A 333 0.10 10.53 13.82
C MET A 333 0.29 11.99 13.44
N LEU A 334 1.43 12.57 13.85
CA LEU A 334 1.86 13.90 13.45
C LEU A 334 3.32 13.86 13.04
N GLY A 335 3.68 14.48 11.94
CA GLY A 335 5.07 14.56 11.52
C GLY A 335 5.40 15.74 10.64
N LEU A 336 6.67 16.10 10.65
CA LEU A 336 7.30 17.11 9.81
C LEU A 336 8.47 16.46 9.08
N ASP A 337 8.49 16.53 7.75
CA ASP A 337 9.59 16.10 6.90
C ASP A 337 10.08 17.29 6.08
N SER A 338 11.30 17.75 6.29
CA SER A 338 11.88 18.90 5.59
C SER A 338 13.16 18.49 4.88
N ARG A 339 13.29 18.86 3.60
CA ARG A 339 14.34 18.42 2.70
C ARG A 339 14.90 19.57 1.90
N LEU A 340 16.21 19.74 1.99
CA LEU A 340 16.98 20.68 1.20
C LEU A 340 17.66 19.94 0.04
N PHE A 341 17.39 20.40 -1.16
CA PHE A 341 18.05 19.94 -2.40
C PHE A 341 18.97 21.05 -2.90
N THR A 342 20.19 20.71 -3.25
CA THR A 342 21.12 21.69 -3.81
C THR A 342 22.03 21.05 -4.85
N HIS A 343 22.31 21.83 -5.92
CA HIS A 343 23.22 21.48 -7.00
C HIS A 343 24.44 22.39 -6.94
N TYR A 344 25.63 21.81 -6.93
CA TYR A 344 26.86 22.56 -6.91
C TYR A 344 27.99 21.78 -7.58
N GLN A 345 29.06 22.49 -7.93
CA GLN A 345 30.28 21.88 -8.44
C GLN A 345 31.37 21.94 -7.37
N ALA A 346 31.99 20.80 -7.10
CA ALA A 346 33.12 20.69 -6.20
C ALA A 346 34.15 19.73 -6.79
N LEU A 347 35.44 20.07 -6.71
CA LEU A 347 36.57 19.28 -7.23
C LEU A 347 36.40 18.88 -8.71
N GLY A 348 35.75 19.74 -9.51
CA GLY A 348 35.47 19.45 -10.92
C GLY A 348 34.27 18.51 -11.17
N ILE A 349 33.62 18.00 -10.12
CA ILE A 349 32.48 17.08 -10.20
C ILE A 349 31.21 17.85 -9.90
N GLN A 350 30.14 17.62 -10.68
CA GLN A 350 28.81 18.10 -10.35
C GLN A 350 28.20 17.24 -9.27
N ASN A 351 27.51 17.88 -8.33
CA ASN A 351 26.92 17.26 -7.15
C ASN A 351 25.44 17.65 -7.02
N GLU A 352 24.60 16.67 -6.72
CA GLU A 352 23.21 16.83 -6.34
C GLU A 352 23.05 16.31 -4.92
N THR A 353 22.97 17.22 -3.96
CA THR A 353 22.89 16.87 -2.54
C THR A 353 21.48 17.02 -2.01
N GLU A 354 21.04 16.07 -1.25
CA GLU A 354 19.80 16.10 -0.48
C GLU A 354 20.11 15.87 1.00
N VAL A 355 19.67 16.81 1.84
CA VAL A 355 19.73 16.70 3.29
C VAL A 355 18.31 16.79 3.83
N GLY A 356 17.94 15.90 4.72
CA GLY A 356 16.61 15.91 5.30
C GLY A 356 16.56 15.62 6.78
N ILE A 357 15.52 16.17 7.40
CA ILE A 357 15.13 15.91 8.77
C ILE A 357 13.67 15.50 8.82
N ARG A 358 13.35 14.45 9.59
CA ARG A 358 11.98 14.10 9.93
C ARG A 358 11.79 14.05 11.43
N LEU A 359 10.77 14.74 11.90
CA LEU A 359 10.24 14.65 13.26
C LEU A 359 8.92 13.91 13.19
N HIS A 360 8.71 12.93 14.07
CA HIS A 360 7.53 12.08 14.03
C HIS A 360 7.06 11.76 15.46
N SER A 361 5.75 11.82 15.66
CA SER A 361 5.08 11.43 16.90
C SER A 361 3.82 10.66 16.57
N GLU A 362 3.57 9.56 17.27
CA GLU A 362 2.37 8.77 17.12
C GLU A 362 1.87 8.23 18.44
N THR A 363 0.55 8.03 18.53
CA THR A 363 -0.10 7.40 19.67
C THR A 363 -1.01 6.29 19.19
N MET A 364 -1.21 5.27 20.01
CA MET A 364 -2.12 4.16 19.74
C MET A 364 -2.86 3.77 21.01
N SER A 365 -4.17 4.01 21.05
CA SER A 365 -5.06 3.37 22.00
C SER A 365 -5.50 2.00 21.47
N ASN A 366 -5.40 0.96 22.30
CA ASN A 366 -5.73 -0.41 21.93
C ASN A 366 -6.62 -1.03 23.02
N LYS A 367 -7.95 -1.01 22.77
CA LYS A 367 -8.96 -1.55 23.68
C LYS A 367 -9.46 -2.89 23.19
N THR A 368 -9.46 -3.90 24.06
CA THR A 368 -10.06 -5.21 23.81
C THR A 368 -11.31 -5.35 24.66
N GLU A 369 -12.43 -5.66 24.03
CA GLU A 369 -13.72 -5.87 24.70
C GLU A 369 -14.23 -7.26 24.32
N ARG A 370 -14.90 -7.92 25.25
CA ARG A 370 -15.58 -9.22 25.03
C ARG A 370 -17.04 -9.13 25.37
N SER A 371 -17.87 -9.76 24.54
CA SER A 371 -19.32 -9.81 24.70
C SER A 371 -19.87 -11.19 24.42
N ASN A 372 -20.81 -11.63 25.24
CA ASN A 372 -21.64 -12.81 25.04
C ASN A 372 -23.11 -12.46 24.70
N ALA A 373 -23.41 -11.18 24.47
CA ALA A 373 -24.75 -10.70 24.15
C ALA A 373 -25.26 -11.09 22.75
N GLY A 374 -24.43 -11.79 21.96
CA GLY A 374 -24.79 -12.30 20.63
C GLY A 374 -23.82 -11.86 19.53
N PRO A 375 -23.95 -12.42 18.30
CA PRO A 375 -22.97 -12.25 17.23
C PRO A 375 -22.85 -10.82 16.70
N ARG A 376 -23.87 -9.98 16.94
CA ARG A 376 -23.89 -8.56 16.52
C ARG A 376 -23.52 -7.59 17.64
N ALA A 377 -22.99 -8.08 18.77
CA ALA A 377 -22.54 -7.20 19.84
C ALA A 377 -21.42 -6.27 19.36
N ARG A 378 -21.51 -5.00 19.76
CA ARG A 378 -20.53 -3.94 19.45
C ARG A 378 -20.07 -3.20 20.70
N THR A 379 -20.40 -3.75 21.85
CA THR A 379 -19.97 -3.32 23.19
C THR A 379 -19.76 -4.55 24.05
N GLY A 380 -18.93 -4.47 25.06
CA GLY A 380 -18.67 -5.60 25.95
C GLY A 380 -17.86 -5.21 27.18
N ILE A 381 -17.45 -6.21 27.94
CA ILE A 381 -16.56 -6.04 29.09
C ILE A 381 -15.14 -5.79 28.57
N THR A 382 -14.51 -4.71 29.05
CA THR A 382 -13.13 -4.41 28.73
C THR A 382 -12.20 -5.44 29.37
N THR A 383 -11.45 -6.16 28.55
CA THR A 383 -10.48 -7.19 28.99
C THR A 383 -9.03 -6.79 28.73
N GLY A 384 -8.81 -5.69 28.02
CA GLY A 384 -7.50 -5.08 27.80
C GLY A 384 -7.66 -3.63 27.39
N ASN A 385 -6.80 -2.76 27.92
CA ASN A 385 -6.77 -1.35 27.57
C ASN A 385 -5.34 -0.85 27.68
N GLU A 386 -4.76 -0.43 26.54
CA GLU A 386 -3.39 0.05 26.47
C GLU A 386 -3.35 1.39 25.73
N ASN A 387 -2.54 2.30 26.23
CA ASN A 387 -2.13 3.51 25.54
C ASN A 387 -0.63 3.44 25.26
N ASN A 388 -0.27 3.60 24.01
CA ASN A 388 1.09 3.46 23.53
C ASN A 388 1.50 4.73 22.79
N ASP A 389 2.75 5.16 22.99
CA ASP A 389 3.30 6.36 22.36
C ASP A 389 4.62 6.02 21.67
N ALA A 390 4.91 6.68 20.57
CA ALA A 390 6.24 6.69 20.00
C ALA A 390 6.63 8.06 19.48
N LYS A 391 7.92 8.40 19.63
CA LYS A 391 8.53 9.61 19.07
C LYS A 391 9.79 9.22 18.34
N ALA A 392 10.02 9.80 17.16
CA ALA A 392 11.19 9.54 16.36
C ALA A 392 11.75 10.81 15.75
N ILE A 393 13.07 10.83 15.62
CA ILE A 393 13.81 11.81 14.84
C ILE A 393 14.69 11.07 13.83
N ALA A 394 14.67 11.52 12.58
CA ALA A 394 15.54 11.01 11.56
C ALA A 394 16.30 12.13 10.87
N LEU A 395 17.57 11.88 10.60
CA LEU A 395 18.42 12.71 9.76
C LEU A 395 18.90 11.87 8.60
N TYR A 396 18.91 12.40 7.40
CA TYR A 396 19.51 11.73 6.27
C TYR A 396 20.26 12.67 5.36
N LEU A 397 21.28 12.12 4.72
CA LEU A 397 22.12 12.78 3.74
C LEU A 397 22.31 11.83 2.56
N GLN A 398 22.15 12.36 1.36
CA GLN A 398 22.47 11.68 0.12
C GLN A 398 23.15 12.67 -0.81
N ASN A 399 24.17 12.21 -1.53
CA ASN A 399 24.80 13.02 -2.58
C ASN A 399 24.97 12.18 -3.84
N ARG A 400 24.53 12.70 -4.97
CA ARG A 400 24.75 12.11 -6.28
C ARG A 400 25.94 12.81 -6.93
N PHE A 401 27.05 12.09 -7.07
CA PHE A 401 28.28 12.53 -7.75
C PHE A 401 28.15 12.21 -9.23
N LEU A 402 28.07 13.21 -10.09
CA LEU A 402 28.06 13.06 -11.54
C LEU A 402 29.50 13.12 -12.05
N PHE A 403 30.14 11.96 -12.10
CA PHE A 403 31.55 11.86 -12.61
C PHE A 403 31.62 12.15 -14.09
N THR A 404 30.60 11.81 -14.84
CA THR A 404 30.34 12.18 -16.23
C THR A 404 28.86 12.40 -16.46
N ASP A 405 28.47 12.91 -17.61
CA ASP A 405 27.04 13.03 -18.00
C ASP A 405 26.33 11.66 -18.05
N GLN A 406 27.10 10.57 -18.14
CA GLN A 406 26.56 9.20 -18.26
C GLN A 406 26.71 8.38 -16.99
N PHE A 407 27.61 8.74 -16.06
CA PHE A 407 27.91 7.92 -14.89
C PHE A 407 27.84 8.73 -13.60
N ALA A 408 26.99 8.24 -12.69
CA ALA A 408 26.82 8.82 -11.37
C ALA A 408 26.85 7.76 -10.27
N VAL A 409 27.37 8.14 -9.10
CA VAL A 409 27.35 7.33 -7.85
C VAL A 409 26.66 8.12 -6.76
N THR A 410 25.78 7.44 -6.04
CA THR A 410 24.91 8.04 -5.04
C THR A 410 25.05 7.34 -3.69
N PRO A 411 26.02 7.69 -2.85
CA PRO A 411 26.05 7.28 -1.46
C PRO A 411 24.98 8.05 -0.65
N GLY A 412 24.47 7.39 0.38
CA GLY A 412 23.53 7.97 1.31
C GLY A 412 23.55 7.27 2.66
N VAL A 413 23.13 7.99 3.68
CA VAL A 413 22.97 7.46 5.04
C VAL A 413 21.75 8.11 5.71
N ARG A 414 21.02 7.29 6.46
CA ARG A 414 19.95 7.72 7.36
C ARG A 414 20.27 7.26 8.77
N VAL A 415 20.10 8.16 9.72
CA VAL A 415 20.11 7.84 11.16
C VAL A 415 18.72 8.11 11.70
N GLU A 416 18.13 7.12 12.32
CA GLU A 416 16.78 7.20 12.90
C GLU A 416 16.81 6.75 14.34
N SER A 417 16.48 7.66 15.27
CA SER A 417 16.37 7.39 16.70
C SER A 417 14.92 7.48 17.13
N TYR A 418 14.43 6.46 17.84
CA TYR A 418 13.05 6.41 18.29
C TYR A 418 12.91 5.83 19.68
N ARG A 419 11.86 6.30 20.36
CA ARG A 419 11.45 5.87 21.69
C ARG A 419 10.01 5.36 21.61
N GLN A 420 9.74 4.23 22.24
CA GLN A 420 8.44 3.61 22.38
C GLN A 420 8.06 3.50 23.86
N ILE A 421 6.80 3.78 24.16
CA ILE A 421 6.22 3.67 25.50
C ILE A 421 4.97 2.81 25.42
N ARG A 422 4.87 1.77 26.24
CA ARG A 422 3.68 0.96 26.43
C ARG A 422 3.12 1.19 27.82
N LYS A 423 1.83 1.51 27.91
CA LYS A 423 1.12 1.70 29.16
C LYS A 423 -0.14 0.85 29.19
N ASN A 424 -0.27 -0.01 30.18
CA ASN A 424 -1.48 -0.77 30.43
C ASN A 424 -2.36 0.02 31.41
N GLU A 425 -3.51 0.49 30.91
CA GLU A 425 -4.44 1.31 31.71
C GLU A 425 -5.26 0.48 32.72
N MET A 426 -5.26 -0.87 32.59
CA MET A 426 -5.98 -1.74 33.51
C MET A 426 -5.25 -1.90 34.86
N ASN A 427 -3.92 -1.84 34.86
CA ASN A 427 -3.10 -2.08 36.05
C ASN A 427 -2.02 -1.00 36.29
N GLY A 428 -1.93 0.00 35.40
CA GLY A 428 -0.96 1.10 35.51
C GLY A 428 0.47 0.76 35.12
N ILE A 429 0.77 -0.48 34.71
CA ILE A 429 2.11 -0.89 34.31
C ILE A 429 2.55 -0.10 33.06
N LYS A 430 3.76 0.45 33.14
CA LYS A 430 4.38 1.21 32.06
C LYS A 430 5.78 0.68 31.78
N GLY A 431 6.12 0.54 30.48
CA GLY A 431 7.46 0.20 30.01
C GLY A 431 7.91 1.14 28.90
N GLU A 432 9.21 1.16 28.66
CA GLU A 432 9.86 2.01 27.66
C GLU A 432 10.97 1.25 26.96
N ALA A 433 11.10 1.46 25.64
CA ALA A 433 12.20 0.97 24.82
C ALA A 433 12.73 2.09 23.92
N ASN A 434 14.05 2.16 23.75
CA ASN A 434 14.73 3.12 22.90
C ASN A 434 15.61 2.37 21.90
N ASN A 435 15.66 2.86 20.66
CA ASN A 435 16.51 2.30 19.63
C ASN A 435 17.04 3.38 18.69
N THR A 436 18.21 3.12 18.08
CA THR A 436 18.81 3.97 17.05
C THR A 436 19.34 3.12 15.93
N GLU A 437 18.87 3.38 14.70
CA GLU A 437 19.26 2.67 13.50
C GLU A 437 20.10 3.55 12.59
N ILE A 438 21.22 2.99 12.11
CA ILE A 438 22.05 3.61 11.08
C ILE A 438 21.87 2.78 9.80
N VAL A 439 21.40 3.45 8.76
CA VAL A 439 20.93 2.83 7.52
C VAL A 439 21.75 3.42 6.35
N PRO A 440 22.91 2.85 6.03
CA PRO A 440 23.71 3.26 4.90
C PRO A 440 23.20 2.64 3.59
N GLY A 441 23.51 3.30 2.49
CA GLY A 441 23.31 2.77 1.16
C GLY A 441 24.18 3.49 0.12
N ILE A 442 24.45 2.81 -0.95
CA ILE A 442 25.16 3.35 -2.11
C ILE A 442 24.51 2.77 -3.37
N GLY A 443 24.40 3.61 -4.39
CA GLY A 443 23.95 3.17 -5.69
C GLY A 443 24.72 3.85 -6.81
N ALA A 444 24.62 3.30 -8.01
CA ALA A 444 25.22 3.85 -9.21
C ALA A 444 24.26 3.76 -10.39
N THR A 445 24.33 4.72 -11.29
CA THR A 445 23.64 4.71 -12.59
C THR A 445 24.65 4.94 -13.70
N TRP A 446 24.51 4.19 -14.79
CA TRP A 446 25.37 4.31 -15.95
C TRP A 446 24.54 4.26 -17.24
N GLN A 447 24.43 5.41 -17.92
CA GLN A 447 23.83 5.51 -19.24
C GLN A 447 24.82 4.97 -20.28
N PHE A 448 24.80 3.65 -20.50
CA PHE A 448 25.75 2.95 -21.36
C PHE A 448 25.54 3.30 -22.84
N LEU A 449 24.28 3.33 -23.27
CA LEU A 449 23.84 3.80 -24.58
C LEU A 449 22.62 4.73 -24.38
N PRO A 450 22.24 5.56 -25.34
CA PRO A 450 21.05 6.39 -25.23
C PRO A 450 19.78 5.60 -24.85
N GLU A 451 19.72 4.35 -25.30
CA GLU A 451 18.60 3.43 -25.08
C GLU A 451 18.75 2.55 -23.83
N ILE A 452 19.96 2.42 -23.26
CA ILE A 452 20.26 1.45 -22.19
C ILE A 452 20.94 2.14 -21.02
N GLN A 453 20.31 2.07 -19.87
CA GLN A 453 20.88 2.48 -18.60
C GLN A 453 21.02 1.28 -17.67
N PHE A 454 22.20 1.08 -17.12
CA PHE A 454 22.43 0.18 -15.98
C PHE A 454 22.29 0.92 -14.67
N TYR A 455 21.83 0.21 -13.65
CA TYR A 455 21.83 0.69 -12.28
C TYR A 455 22.20 -0.44 -11.32
N SER A 456 22.77 -0.06 -10.19
CA SER A 456 23.04 -1.00 -9.10
C SER A 456 22.95 -0.31 -7.76
N SER A 457 22.61 -1.05 -6.72
CA SER A 457 22.61 -0.53 -5.36
C SER A 457 22.89 -1.61 -4.31
N VAL A 458 23.51 -1.15 -3.20
CA VAL A 458 23.64 -1.91 -1.95
C VAL A 458 23.12 -1.03 -0.83
N TYR A 459 22.19 -1.52 -0.05
CA TYR A 459 21.61 -0.74 1.04
C TYR A 459 21.12 -1.62 2.19
N LYS A 460 21.09 -1.02 3.39
CA LYS A 460 20.49 -1.61 4.56
C LYS A 460 19.02 -1.20 4.64
N GLY A 461 18.13 -2.14 4.88
CA GLY A 461 16.72 -1.89 5.20
C GLY A 461 16.45 -2.21 6.67
N PHE A 462 15.46 -1.55 7.29
CA PHE A 462 15.04 -1.88 8.64
C PHE A 462 13.53 -1.75 8.86
N ALA A 463 13.01 -2.48 9.84
CA ALA A 463 11.67 -2.36 10.36
C ALA A 463 11.69 -2.41 11.90
N PRO A 464 11.11 -1.41 12.59
CA PRO A 464 11.06 -1.39 14.05
C PRO A 464 10.32 -2.60 14.62
N ALA A 465 10.71 -3.04 15.81
CA ALA A 465 9.92 -3.99 16.58
C ALA A 465 8.57 -3.36 16.92
N MET A 466 7.46 -4.09 16.70
CA MET A 466 6.15 -3.65 17.16
C MET A 466 6.15 -3.50 18.68
N ILE A 467 5.38 -2.55 19.21
CA ILE A 467 5.34 -2.23 20.64
C ILE A 467 5.08 -3.46 21.53
N SER A 468 4.19 -4.37 21.09
CA SER A 468 3.89 -5.61 21.81
C SER A 468 5.02 -6.64 21.80
N ALA A 469 6.03 -6.47 20.94
CA ALA A 469 7.26 -7.25 20.95
C ALA A 469 8.36 -6.54 21.72
N ALA A 470 8.56 -5.24 21.51
CA ALA A 470 9.60 -4.44 22.14
C ALA A 470 9.44 -4.37 23.65
N ILE A 471 8.21 -4.27 24.16
CA ILE A 471 7.90 -4.15 25.57
C ILE A 471 6.87 -5.22 25.94
N SER A 472 7.20 -6.09 26.92
CA SER A 472 6.30 -7.13 27.41
C SER A 472 5.07 -6.57 28.14
N GLY A 473 4.09 -7.43 28.45
CA GLY A 473 2.86 -7.03 29.15
C GLY A 473 3.07 -6.54 30.58
N ASP A 474 4.17 -6.93 31.19
CA ASP A 474 4.65 -6.50 32.52
C ASP A 474 5.60 -5.30 32.46
N GLY A 475 5.68 -4.62 31.32
CA GLY A 475 6.41 -3.35 31.15
C GLY A 475 7.92 -3.49 30.97
N ILE A 476 8.42 -4.71 30.77
CA ILE A 476 9.86 -4.96 30.62
C ILE A 476 10.26 -4.75 29.15
N ASP A 477 11.31 -3.93 28.95
CA ASP A 477 11.98 -3.80 27.65
C ASP A 477 12.69 -5.11 27.29
N GLN A 478 12.26 -5.72 26.17
CA GLN A 478 12.79 -6.99 25.66
C GLN A 478 14.17 -6.84 24.99
N LYS A 479 14.73 -5.65 24.96
CA LYS A 479 16.02 -5.32 24.32
C LYS A 479 16.11 -5.79 22.87
N LEU A 480 15.00 -5.62 22.14
CA LEU A 480 14.95 -5.98 20.74
C LEU A 480 15.50 -4.86 19.86
N ASP A 481 16.42 -5.23 18.99
CA ASP A 481 16.80 -4.43 17.83
C ASP A 481 15.70 -4.44 16.77
N ALA A 482 15.69 -3.47 15.89
CA ALA A 482 14.89 -3.52 14.69
C ALA A 482 15.27 -4.70 13.80
N GLU A 483 14.32 -5.24 13.05
CA GLU A 483 14.65 -6.19 11.99
C GLU A 483 15.47 -5.50 10.90
N ARG A 484 16.49 -6.16 10.38
CA ARG A 484 17.43 -5.60 9.40
C ARG A 484 17.61 -6.53 8.22
N SER A 485 17.83 -5.93 7.05
CA SER A 485 18.25 -6.66 5.84
C SER A 485 19.39 -5.93 5.15
N MET A 486 20.31 -6.70 4.54
CA MET A 486 21.24 -6.20 3.53
C MET A 486 20.69 -6.54 2.15
N ASN A 487 20.51 -5.53 1.32
CA ASN A 487 19.89 -5.65 0.01
C ASN A 487 20.88 -5.27 -1.08
N ILE A 488 20.99 -6.09 -2.11
CA ILE A 488 21.84 -5.89 -3.28
C ILE A 488 20.94 -5.98 -4.51
N GLU A 489 21.12 -5.05 -5.42
CA GLU A 489 20.36 -4.98 -6.66
C GLU A 489 21.28 -4.61 -7.82
N PHE A 490 21.04 -5.21 -8.97
CA PHE A 490 21.61 -4.86 -10.25
C PHE A 490 20.52 -4.93 -11.32
N GLY A 491 20.38 -3.90 -12.14
CA GLY A 491 19.37 -3.88 -13.18
C GLY A 491 19.74 -3.03 -14.37
N LEU A 492 18.88 -3.10 -15.35
CA LEU A 492 18.92 -2.28 -16.55
C LEU A 492 17.51 -1.81 -16.91
N ARG A 493 17.42 -0.64 -17.52
CA ARG A 493 16.21 -0.07 -18.06
C ARG A 493 16.48 0.73 -19.31
N GLY A 494 15.43 0.90 -20.11
CA GLY A 494 15.57 1.69 -21.31
C GLY A 494 14.33 1.75 -22.18
N LYS A 495 14.51 2.52 -23.26
CA LYS A 495 13.53 2.65 -24.33
C LYS A 495 14.26 2.65 -25.67
N ALA A 496 13.94 1.72 -26.55
CA ALA A 496 14.55 1.59 -27.87
C ALA A 496 13.45 1.41 -28.92
N GLN A 497 13.29 2.37 -29.83
CA GLN A 497 12.24 2.35 -30.86
C GLN A 497 10.84 2.08 -30.29
N GLN A 498 10.32 0.88 -30.49
CA GLN A 498 8.99 0.43 -30.04
C GLN A 498 9.01 -0.30 -28.70
N TRP A 499 10.20 -0.52 -28.10
CA TRP A 499 10.40 -1.26 -26.87
C TRP A 499 10.57 -0.34 -25.68
N THR A 500 9.93 -0.68 -24.57
CA THR A 500 10.24 -0.19 -23.23
C THR A 500 10.55 -1.39 -22.35
N TYR A 501 11.60 -1.31 -21.54
CA TYR A 501 12.02 -2.45 -20.73
C TYR A 501 12.70 -2.04 -19.44
N GLU A 502 12.49 -2.85 -18.43
CA GLU A 502 13.25 -2.84 -17.19
C GLU A 502 13.44 -4.29 -16.72
N ALA A 503 14.64 -4.60 -16.21
CA ALA A 503 14.93 -5.87 -15.58
C ALA A 503 15.90 -5.66 -14.41
N ALA A 504 15.69 -6.38 -13.32
CA ALA A 504 16.55 -6.35 -12.15
C ALA A 504 16.75 -7.76 -11.56
N ALA A 505 17.96 -8.03 -11.11
CA ALA A 505 18.28 -9.13 -10.22
C ALA A 505 18.50 -8.57 -8.81
N PHE A 506 18.03 -9.29 -7.80
CA PHE A 506 18.12 -8.84 -6.41
C PHE A 506 18.49 -9.96 -5.45
N ARG A 507 19.12 -9.57 -4.34
CA ARG A 507 19.38 -10.41 -3.18
C ARG A 507 19.09 -9.62 -1.90
N MET A 508 18.35 -10.23 -0.98
CA MET A 508 17.99 -9.66 0.32
C MET A 508 18.35 -10.68 1.40
N ASP A 509 19.33 -10.34 2.22
CA ASP A 509 19.78 -11.15 3.35
C ASP A 509 19.24 -10.59 4.66
N PHE A 510 18.41 -11.34 5.36
CA PHE A 510 17.93 -11.02 6.69
C PHE A 510 18.75 -11.74 7.75
N SER A 511 19.26 -11.00 8.72
CA SER A 511 20.08 -11.56 9.80
C SER A 511 19.52 -11.35 11.19
N ASN A 512 18.43 -10.61 11.35
CA ASN A 512 17.98 -10.13 12.66
C ASN A 512 16.44 -10.04 12.78
N GLN A 513 15.71 -10.99 12.18
CA GLN A 513 14.25 -11.00 12.28
C GLN A 513 13.81 -11.35 13.71
N ILE A 514 12.69 -10.76 14.15
CA ILE A 514 12.13 -10.99 15.48
C ILE A 514 11.33 -12.30 15.47
N VAL A 515 11.66 -13.20 16.39
CA VAL A 515 11.09 -14.53 16.51
C VAL A 515 10.54 -14.79 17.91
N ASN A 516 9.63 -15.76 18.02
CA ASN A 516 9.18 -16.28 19.29
C ASN A 516 10.23 -17.26 19.84
N GLN A 517 10.62 -17.08 21.09
CA GLN A 517 11.48 -18.00 21.82
C GLN A 517 10.73 -18.59 23.01
N ALA A 518 10.68 -19.91 23.09
CA ALA A 518 10.14 -20.60 24.28
C ALA A 518 11.16 -20.53 25.42
N LEU A 519 10.75 -20.00 26.56
CA LEU A 519 11.52 -19.97 27.80
C LEU A 519 10.78 -20.72 28.89
N SER A 520 11.49 -21.13 29.97
CA SER A 520 10.90 -21.80 31.12
C SER A 520 9.81 -21.00 31.85
N GLY A 521 9.71 -19.68 31.60
CA GLY A 521 8.70 -18.78 32.15
C GLY A 521 7.65 -18.31 31.15
N GLY A 522 7.60 -18.84 29.91
CA GLY A 522 6.67 -18.44 28.86
C GLY A 522 7.33 -18.20 27.51
N ILE A 523 6.62 -17.55 26.59
CA ILE A 523 7.14 -17.16 25.27
C ILE A 523 7.68 -15.74 25.35
N SER A 524 8.95 -15.55 25.10
CA SER A 524 9.61 -14.26 24.89
C SER A 524 9.82 -14.00 23.41
N LYS A 525 10.16 -12.76 23.07
CA LYS A 525 10.63 -12.34 21.74
C LYS A 525 12.14 -12.20 21.77
N THR A 526 12.79 -12.55 20.68
CA THR A 526 14.23 -12.36 20.51
C THR A 526 14.55 -12.03 19.05
N ASN A 527 15.65 -11.34 18.83
CA ASN A 527 16.24 -11.22 17.50
C ASN A 527 17.02 -12.51 17.16
N GLY A 528 17.20 -12.80 15.87
CA GLY A 528 18.03 -13.92 15.41
C GLY A 528 17.42 -14.73 14.28
N GLY A 529 16.20 -14.41 13.86
CA GLY A 529 15.64 -15.03 12.67
C GLY A 529 16.41 -14.65 11.41
N GLN A 530 16.68 -15.61 10.55
CA GLN A 530 17.44 -15.43 9.32
C GLN A 530 16.64 -15.95 8.12
N SER A 531 16.60 -15.18 7.04
CA SER A 531 16.04 -15.61 5.75
C SER A 531 16.79 -15.01 4.58
N LEU A 532 16.73 -15.67 3.45
CA LEU A 532 17.35 -15.23 2.20
C LEU A 532 16.30 -15.19 1.11
N HIS A 533 16.24 -14.06 0.40
CA HIS A 533 15.42 -13.89 -0.78
C HIS A 533 16.29 -13.49 -1.97
N GLN A 534 16.17 -14.25 -3.08
CA GLN A 534 16.89 -13.97 -4.32
C GLN A 534 15.97 -14.18 -5.51
N GLY A 535 16.12 -13.32 -6.52
CA GLY A 535 15.31 -13.44 -7.70
C GLY A 535 15.64 -12.42 -8.78
N ALA A 536 14.83 -12.48 -9.81
CA ALA A 536 14.82 -11.52 -10.89
C ALA A 536 13.40 -11.04 -11.18
N GLU A 537 13.29 -9.80 -11.60
CA GLU A 537 12.02 -9.18 -11.98
C GLU A 537 12.22 -8.37 -13.26
N GLY A 538 11.14 -8.18 -14.02
CA GLY A 538 11.22 -7.35 -15.21
C GLY A 538 9.86 -7.00 -15.78
N ALA A 539 9.85 -5.91 -16.54
CA ALA A 539 8.71 -5.43 -17.32
C ALA A 539 9.14 -5.18 -18.76
N LEU A 540 8.24 -5.45 -19.69
CA LEU A 540 8.44 -5.26 -21.11
C LEU A 540 7.18 -4.65 -21.71
N GLY A 541 7.34 -3.61 -22.51
CA GLY A 541 6.31 -3.03 -23.35
C GLY A 541 6.77 -3.04 -24.82
N TYR A 542 5.88 -3.39 -25.74
CA TYR A 542 6.14 -3.35 -27.17
C TYR A 542 4.97 -2.75 -27.94
N ALA A 543 5.23 -1.67 -28.65
CA ALA A 543 4.26 -1.04 -29.56
C ALA A 543 4.30 -1.75 -30.91
N ILE A 544 3.35 -2.66 -31.17
CA ILE A 544 3.25 -3.40 -32.45
C ILE A 544 2.92 -2.42 -33.57
N THR A 545 1.96 -1.53 -33.32
CA THR A 545 1.56 -0.43 -34.20
C THR A 545 1.20 0.79 -33.35
N SER A 546 0.78 1.88 -33.96
CA SER A 546 0.24 3.03 -33.23
C SER A 546 -1.05 2.71 -32.44
N ALA A 547 -1.74 1.62 -32.76
CA ALA A 547 -3.00 1.20 -32.11
C ALA A 547 -2.83 -0.03 -31.19
N TRP A 548 -1.88 -0.90 -31.46
CA TRP A 548 -1.69 -2.16 -30.74
C TRP A 548 -0.39 -2.16 -29.93
N SER A 549 -0.46 -2.55 -28.68
CA SER A 549 0.71 -2.79 -27.85
C SER A 549 0.54 -4.01 -26.95
N VAL A 550 1.67 -4.60 -26.57
CA VAL A 550 1.74 -5.69 -25.59
C VAL A 550 2.50 -5.17 -24.38
N LEU A 551 2.03 -5.56 -23.20
CA LEU A 551 2.67 -5.30 -21.92
C LEU A 551 2.85 -6.63 -21.20
N ALA A 552 4.01 -6.85 -20.61
CA ALA A 552 4.28 -8.01 -19.77
C ALA A 552 5.15 -7.64 -18.59
N ASN A 553 4.90 -8.25 -17.46
CA ASN A 553 5.84 -8.26 -16.33
C ASN A 553 5.98 -9.67 -15.77
N ALA A 554 7.11 -9.94 -15.16
CA ALA A 554 7.37 -11.21 -14.50
C ALA A 554 8.26 -10.99 -13.27
N THR A 555 8.04 -11.83 -12.25
CA THR A 555 8.88 -11.91 -11.06
C THR A 555 9.19 -13.38 -10.81
N TYR A 556 10.47 -13.72 -10.82
CA TYR A 556 10.95 -15.08 -10.54
C TYR A 556 11.80 -15.08 -9.27
N ILE A 557 11.35 -15.80 -8.23
CA ILE A 557 11.99 -15.88 -6.91
C ILE A 557 12.34 -17.35 -6.63
N PRO A 558 13.44 -17.86 -7.17
CA PRO A 558 13.87 -19.24 -6.92
C PRO A 558 14.18 -19.50 -5.45
N VAL A 559 14.73 -18.50 -4.76
CA VAL A 559 15.13 -18.59 -3.36
C VAL A 559 14.31 -17.60 -2.52
N ALA A 560 13.54 -18.10 -1.57
CA ALA A 560 12.92 -17.36 -0.47
C ALA A 560 12.82 -18.34 0.69
N GLU A 561 13.85 -18.46 1.53
CA GLU A 561 13.98 -19.57 2.48
C GLU A 561 14.53 -19.14 3.83
N PHE A 562 14.17 -19.86 4.86
CA PHE A 562 14.72 -19.70 6.20
C PHE A 562 16.16 -20.22 6.25
N LYS A 563 17.06 -19.44 6.87
CA LYS A 563 18.47 -19.75 7.01
C LYS A 563 18.87 -20.09 8.44
N GLY A 564 18.04 -19.70 9.41
CA GLY A 564 18.30 -19.94 10.82
C GLY A 564 17.30 -19.23 11.73
N GLY A 565 17.45 -19.45 13.03
CA GLY A 565 16.52 -18.93 14.04
C GLY A 565 15.20 -19.71 14.08
N ALA A 566 14.27 -19.26 14.91
CA ALA A 566 12.99 -19.95 15.15
C ALA A 566 11.85 -19.48 14.21
N LEU A 567 12.16 -18.96 13.02
CA LEU A 567 11.15 -18.56 12.02
C LEU A 567 10.47 -19.76 11.35
N GLY A 568 11.25 -20.81 11.11
CA GLY A 568 10.84 -22.05 10.44
C GLY A 568 12.02 -22.97 10.22
N PRO A 569 11.79 -24.21 9.76
CA PRO A 569 12.86 -25.13 9.41
C PRO A 569 13.80 -24.56 8.37
N VAL A 570 15.11 -24.73 8.58
CA VAL A 570 16.15 -24.26 7.64
C VAL A 570 15.96 -24.92 6.27
N GLY A 571 16.01 -24.12 5.20
CA GLY A 571 15.76 -24.55 3.84
C GLY A 571 14.29 -24.50 3.41
N ASN A 572 13.35 -24.42 4.35
CA ASN A 572 11.94 -24.26 4.00
C ASN A 572 11.68 -22.87 3.42
N ARG A 573 10.75 -22.85 2.46
CA ARG A 573 10.34 -21.64 1.77
C ARG A 573 9.51 -20.74 2.68
N VAL A 574 9.75 -19.44 2.61
CA VAL A 574 8.94 -18.44 3.31
C VAL A 574 7.50 -18.50 2.78
N PRO A 575 6.48 -18.52 3.66
CA PRO A 575 5.08 -18.58 3.26
C PRO A 575 4.64 -17.40 2.38
N TYR A 576 3.66 -17.63 1.50
CA TYR A 576 3.11 -16.64 0.58
C TYR A 576 4.14 -16.01 -0.36
N THR A 577 5.16 -16.78 -0.74
CA THR A 577 6.18 -16.37 -1.70
C THR A 577 6.17 -17.29 -2.93
N PRO A 578 5.30 -17.04 -3.90
CA PRO A 578 5.27 -17.83 -5.14
C PRO A 578 6.62 -17.76 -5.87
N LYS A 579 7.02 -18.86 -6.53
CA LYS A 579 8.27 -18.87 -7.32
C LYS A 579 8.17 -17.99 -8.57
N LEU A 580 6.99 -17.91 -9.15
CA LEU A 580 6.74 -17.14 -10.38
C LEU A 580 5.41 -16.43 -10.30
N THR A 581 5.42 -15.14 -10.58
CA THR A 581 4.23 -14.35 -10.90
C THR A 581 4.42 -13.66 -12.23
N THR A 582 3.39 -13.62 -13.06
CA THR A 582 3.44 -12.91 -14.35
C THR A 582 2.11 -12.21 -14.61
N ASN A 583 2.19 -11.08 -15.28
CA ASN A 583 1.04 -10.39 -15.85
C ASN A 583 1.38 -10.03 -17.30
N ALA A 584 0.60 -10.47 -18.25
CA ALA A 584 0.80 -10.18 -19.66
C ALA A 584 -0.52 -9.82 -20.33
N GLY A 585 -0.50 -8.80 -21.18
CA GLY A 585 -1.73 -8.33 -21.80
C GLY A 585 -1.50 -7.63 -23.14
N VAL A 586 -2.58 -7.55 -23.89
CA VAL A 586 -2.67 -6.88 -25.19
C VAL A 586 -3.58 -5.67 -25.04
N ASN A 587 -3.08 -4.52 -25.43
CA ASN A 587 -3.80 -3.27 -25.46
C ASN A 587 -4.09 -2.83 -26.90
N TYR A 588 -5.33 -2.41 -27.13
CA TYR A 588 -5.76 -1.73 -28.35
C TYR A 588 -6.25 -0.34 -28.01
N SER A 589 -5.78 0.69 -28.71
CA SER A 589 -6.21 2.07 -28.51
C SER A 589 -6.27 2.81 -29.83
N LYS A 590 -7.49 3.18 -30.29
CA LYS A 590 -7.70 3.94 -31.52
C LYS A 590 -9.07 4.62 -31.50
N ASN A 591 -9.12 5.88 -31.96
CA ASN A 591 -10.37 6.64 -32.17
C ASN A 591 -11.31 6.66 -30.94
N GLY A 592 -10.77 6.93 -29.76
CA GLY A 592 -11.54 6.98 -28.51
C GLY A 592 -11.93 5.62 -27.93
N PHE A 593 -11.62 4.52 -28.61
CA PHE A 593 -11.83 3.17 -28.10
C PHE A 593 -10.51 2.59 -27.57
N LYS A 594 -10.53 2.10 -26.33
CA LYS A 594 -9.42 1.40 -25.68
C LYS A 594 -9.92 0.06 -25.17
N SER A 595 -9.12 -0.98 -25.33
CA SER A 595 -9.44 -2.33 -24.83
C SER A 595 -8.16 -3.00 -24.34
N PHE A 596 -8.20 -3.58 -23.15
CA PHE A 596 -7.08 -4.31 -22.58
C PHE A 596 -7.52 -5.67 -22.09
N LEU A 597 -6.90 -6.72 -22.63
CA LEU A 597 -7.07 -8.10 -22.19
C LEU A 597 -5.75 -8.56 -21.57
N ASN A 598 -5.78 -9.01 -20.31
CA ASN A 598 -4.59 -9.49 -19.64
C ASN A 598 -4.81 -10.81 -18.90
N ALA A 599 -3.72 -11.56 -18.76
CA ALA A 599 -3.62 -12.78 -17.98
C ALA A 599 -2.70 -12.55 -16.78
N TYR A 600 -3.17 -12.87 -15.57
CA TYR A 600 -2.39 -12.84 -14.35
C TYR A 600 -2.20 -14.25 -13.82
N TYR A 601 -0.95 -14.68 -13.69
CA TYR A 601 -0.56 -16.01 -13.22
C TYR A 601 0.22 -15.93 -11.92
N VAL A 602 -0.10 -16.82 -10.98
CA VAL A 602 0.64 -17.03 -9.72
C VAL A 602 0.94 -18.52 -9.59
N SER A 603 2.20 -18.88 -9.40
CA SER A 603 2.60 -20.26 -9.13
C SER A 603 2.15 -20.71 -7.74
N SER A 604 2.17 -22.03 -7.48
CA SER A 604 1.88 -22.57 -6.16
C SER A 604 2.80 -21.99 -5.06
N GLN A 605 2.29 -21.91 -3.84
CA GLN A 605 2.99 -21.34 -2.69
C GLN A 605 2.56 -22.01 -1.39
N TYR A 606 3.44 -22.07 -0.42
CA TYR A 606 3.10 -22.59 0.91
C TYR A 606 2.40 -21.53 1.76
N ALA A 607 1.47 -21.99 2.59
CA ALA A 607 0.73 -21.12 3.51
C ALA A 607 1.40 -21.01 4.90
N ASP A 608 2.27 -21.96 5.25
CA ASP A 608 2.92 -22.06 6.55
C ASP A 608 4.44 -22.32 6.45
N SER A 609 5.15 -22.05 7.55
CA SER A 609 6.62 -22.17 7.60
C SER A 609 7.12 -23.62 7.63
N ALA A 610 6.26 -24.59 7.90
CA ALA A 610 6.62 -26.02 7.82
C ALA A 610 6.62 -26.53 6.38
N ASN A 611 6.11 -25.73 5.43
CA ASN A 611 5.90 -26.08 4.03
C ASN A 611 5.01 -27.32 3.89
N THR A 612 3.91 -27.34 4.62
CA THR A 612 2.92 -28.40 4.57
C THR A 612 2.35 -28.49 3.14
N GLU A 613 2.38 -29.68 2.54
CA GLU A 613 1.84 -29.91 1.19
C GLU A 613 0.37 -30.33 1.24
N VAL A 614 0.05 -31.21 2.19
CA VAL A 614 -1.30 -31.74 2.35
C VAL A 614 -2.18 -30.73 3.05
N GLU A 615 -3.36 -30.49 2.49
CA GLU A 615 -4.36 -29.61 3.07
C GLU A 615 -4.82 -30.15 4.44
N SER A 616 -4.84 -29.28 5.45
CA SER A 616 -5.36 -29.62 6.78
C SER A 616 -6.89 -29.62 6.79
N ASN A 617 -7.51 -30.43 7.66
CA ASN A 617 -8.96 -30.53 7.79
C ASN A 617 -9.64 -29.18 8.12
N ASP A 618 -8.93 -28.26 8.74
CA ASP A 618 -9.40 -26.92 9.07
C ASP A 618 -9.09 -25.89 7.97
N GLY A 619 -8.40 -26.27 6.89
CA GLY A 619 -8.02 -25.40 5.79
C GLY A 619 -6.99 -24.33 6.12
N THR A 620 -6.28 -24.45 7.27
CA THR A 620 -5.29 -23.43 7.69
C THR A 620 -3.88 -23.71 7.20
N LYS A 621 -3.59 -24.91 6.72
CA LYS A 621 -2.30 -25.36 6.20
C LYS A 621 -2.45 -26.09 4.88
N GLY A 622 -1.39 -26.13 4.12
CA GLY A 622 -1.33 -26.81 2.84
C GLY A 622 -0.68 -25.98 1.75
N LEU A 623 -0.46 -26.62 0.61
CA LEU A 623 0.02 -25.96 -0.59
C LEU A 623 -1.15 -25.22 -1.28
N ILE A 624 -1.04 -23.91 -1.43
CA ILE A 624 -1.96 -23.10 -2.22
C ILE A 624 -1.66 -23.37 -3.70
N PRO A 625 -2.61 -23.92 -4.48
CA PRO A 625 -2.38 -24.23 -5.89
C PRO A 625 -2.12 -23.01 -6.76
N SER A 626 -1.40 -23.22 -7.86
CA SER A 626 -1.24 -22.18 -8.89
C SER A 626 -2.56 -21.84 -9.56
N PHE A 627 -2.67 -20.59 -10.02
CA PHE A 627 -3.84 -20.15 -10.76
C PHE A 627 -3.47 -19.15 -11.85
N ILE A 628 -4.37 -19.02 -12.82
CA ILE A 628 -4.38 -17.97 -13.84
C ILE A 628 -5.78 -17.37 -13.91
N THR A 629 -5.86 -16.03 -13.96
CA THR A 629 -7.09 -15.29 -14.21
C THR A 629 -6.94 -14.43 -15.46
N LEU A 630 -8.01 -14.33 -16.25
CA LEU A 630 -8.08 -13.42 -17.39
C LEU A 630 -9.00 -12.26 -17.03
N ASN A 631 -8.55 -11.04 -17.36
CA ASN A 631 -9.34 -9.83 -17.14
C ASN A 631 -9.45 -9.05 -18.45
N TRP A 632 -10.60 -8.46 -18.69
CA TRP A 632 -10.86 -7.67 -19.87
C TRP A 632 -11.49 -6.34 -19.48
N SER A 633 -10.92 -5.24 -19.93
CA SER A 633 -11.45 -3.89 -19.75
C SER A 633 -11.63 -3.19 -21.09
N VAL A 634 -12.64 -2.35 -21.17
CA VAL A 634 -12.96 -1.51 -22.33
C VAL A 634 -13.27 -0.11 -21.83
N VAL A 635 -12.72 0.90 -22.50
CA VAL A 635 -13.07 2.30 -22.34
C VAL A 635 -13.43 2.86 -23.70
N TYR A 636 -14.59 3.46 -23.81
CA TYR A 636 -15.03 4.10 -25.06
C TYR A 636 -15.42 5.54 -24.81
N SER A 637 -14.81 6.45 -25.52
CA SER A 637 -15.08 7.89 -25.50
C SER A 637 -15.77 8.30 -26.79
N PRO A 638 -17.13 8.20 -26.87
CA PRO A 638 -17.88 8.59 -28.08
C PRO A 638 -17.78 10.11 -28.34
N GLN A 639 -17.59 10.88 -27.29
CA GLN A 639 -17.40 12.32 -27.31
C GLN A 639 -16.27 12.68 -26.32
N LYS A 640 -15.73 13.89 -26.44
CA LYS A 640 -14.64 14.36 -25.57
C LYS A 640 -15.00 14.31 -24.08
N ASP A 641 -16.25 14.59 -23.77
CA ASP A 641 -16.73 14.78 -22.41
C ASP A 641 -17.43 13.53 -21.84
N LEU A 642 -17.61 12.47 -22.64
CA LEU A 642 -18.29 11.24 -22.21
C LEU A 642 -17.38 10.04 -22.36
N LYS A 643 -17.22 9.30 -21.27
CA LYS A 643 -16.52 8.00 -21.24
C LYS A 643 -17.45 6.90 -20.74
N LEU A 644 -17.44 5.77 -21.42
CA LEU A 644 -18.14 4.54 -21.05
C LEU A 644 -17.10 3.50 -20.66
N PHE A 645 -17.35 2.75 -19.58
CA PHE A 645 -16.44 1.74 -19.06
C PHE A 645 -17.13 0.38 -19.01
N GLY A 646 -16.40 -0.67 -19.34
CA GLY A 646 -16.81 -2.05 -19.16
C GLY A 646 -15.63 -2.88 -18.67
N VAL A 647 -15.84 -3.69 -17.63
CA VAL A 647 -14.80 -4.56 -17.07
C VAL A 647 -15.38 -5.93 -16.77
N ILE A 648 -14.66 -6.97 -17.15
CA ILE A 648 -14.90 -8.34 -16.71
C ILE A 648 -13.63 -8.86 -16.07
N ARG A 649 -13.67 -9.18 -14.78
CA ARG A 649 -12.55 -9.80 -14.08
C ARG A 649 -12.80 -11.28 -13.92
N ASN A 650 -11.71 -12.07 -13.91
CA ASN A 650 -11.77 -13.52 -13.88
C ASN A 650 -12.73 -14.09 -14.95
N LEU A 651 -12.51 -13.69 -16.21
CA LEU A 651 -13.36 -13.99 -17.37
C LEU A 651 -13.71 -15.50 -17.50
N THR A 652 -12.77 -16.36 -17.12
CA THR A 652 -12.91 -17.82 -17.18
C THR A 652 -13.58 -18.42 -15.95
N ASP A 653 -13.98 -17.61 -14.97
CA ASP A 653 -14.57 -18.03 -13.69
C ASP A 653 -13.71 -19.07 -12.95
N LYS A 654 -12.40 -18.86 -12.94
CA LYS A 654 -11.46 -19.71 -12.24
C LYS A 654 -11.70 -19.69 -10.75
N LYS A 655 -12.04 -20.83 -10.14
CA LYS A 655 -12.02 -21.00 -8.68
C LYS A 655 -10.57 -21.14 -8.23
N TYR A 656 -10.15 -20.30 -7.29
CA TYR A 656 -8.79 -20.30 -6.74
C TYR A 656 -8.77 -19.89 -5.27
N ILE A 657 -7.69 -20.24 -4.60
CA ILE A 657 -7.45 -19.88 -3.19
C ILE A 657 -6.58 -18.62 -3.16
N SER A 658 -7.09 -17.57 -2.55
CA SER A 658 -6.36 -16.31 -2.29
C SER A 658 -5.41 -16.46 -1.08
N GLY A 659 -5.80 -17.24 -0.05
CA GLY A 659 -4.98 -17.51 1.12
C GLY A 659 -5.63 -18.52 2.07
N LEU A 660 -4.84 -19.02 3.02
CA LEU A 660 -5.26 -19.94 4.11
C LEU A 660 -5.18 -19.29 5.49
N SER A 661 -4.86 -18.01 5.54
CA SER A 661 -4.65 -17.25 6.78
C SER A 661 -5.63 -16.09 6.84
N PRO A 662 -6.18 -15.73 8.02
CA PRO A 662 -5.77 -16.20 9.37
C PRO A 662 -6.32 -17.55 9.79
N ASP A 663 -7.53 -17.98 9.39
CA ASP A 663 -8.16 -19.19 9.89
C ASP A 663 -9.07 -19.86 8.85
N GLY A 664 -8.47 -20.65 7.95
CA GLY A 664 -9.16 -21.37 6.87
C GLY A 664 -8.95 -20.78 5.48
N ILE A 665 -9.66 -21.31 4.50
CA ILE A 665 -9.53 -20.98 3.08
C ILE A 665 -10.26 -19.67 2.76
N PHE A 666 -9.54 -18.71 2.19
CA PHE A 666 -10.08 -17.51 1.59
C PHE A 666 -10.14 -17.69 0.07
N PRO A 667 -11.33 -17.84 -0.52
CA PRO A 667 -11.48 -17.93 -1.97
C PRO A 667 -11.09 -16.62 -2.65
N GLY A 668 -10.50 -16.71 -3.82
CA GLY A 668 -10.39 -15.55 -4.71
C GLY A 668 -11.75 -15.19 -5.32
N ALA A 669 -11.86 -13.94 -5.77
CA ALA A 669 -13.10 -13.45 -6.37
C ALA A 669 -13.49 -14.25 -7.62
N GLU A 670 -14.76 -14.63 -7.70
CA GLU A 670 -15.35 -15.26 -8.89
C GLU A 670 -15.45 -14.24 -10.04
N ARG A 671 -15.91 -14.69 -11.21
CA ARG A 671 -16.13 -13.78 -12.33
C ARG A 671 -17.08 -12.68 -11.96
N ASN A 672 -16.65 -11.44 -12.16
CA ASN A 672 -17.45 -10.26 -11.91
C ASN A 672 -17.33 -9.26 -13.07
N PHE A 673 -18.36 -8.45 -13.20
CA PHE A 673 -18.39 -7.40 -14.22
C PHE A 673 -18.75 -6.05 -13.59
N GLU A 674 -18.29 -5.00 -14.22
CA GLU A 674 -18.65 -3.62 -13.93
C GLU A 674 -18.96 -2.89 -15.24
N LEU A 675 -19.94 -2.01 -15.18
CA LEU A 675 -20.27 -1.05 -16.23
C LEU A 675 -20.32 0.33 -15.60
N GLY A 676 -19.88 1.31 -16.33
CA GLY A 676 -19.91 2.68 -15.81
C GLY A 676 -19.84 3.74 -16.90
N LEU A 677 -20.12 4.93 -16.48
CA LEU A 677 -19.98 6.14 -17.30
C LEU A 677 -19.32 7.25 -16.48
N ALA A 678 -18.59 8.13 -17.17
CA ALA A 678 -18.14 9.40 -16.62
C ALA A 678 -18.48 10.50 -17.63
N TYR A 679 -19.02 11.58 -17.08
CA TYR A 679 -19.33 12.79 -17.85
C TYR A 679 -18.56 13.96 -17.25
N GLN A 680 -17.82 14.68 -18.11
CA GLN A 680 -17.09 15.88 -17.77
C GLN A 680 -17.93 17.09 -18.19
N PHE A 681 -18.07 18.07 -17.30
CA PHE A 681 -18.78 19.33 -17.54
C PHE A 681 -17.88 20.52 -17.22
N TYR A 682 -18.07 21.62 -17.93
CA TYR A 682 -17.23 22.81 -17.86
C TYR A 682 -17.91 23.95 -17.10
#